data_8968578d60cdeec6284b76bb2b3c88f3
#
_entry.id   8968578d60cdeec6284b76bb2b3c88f3
#
_cell.length_a   1.000
_cell.length_b   1.000
_cell.length_c   1.000
_cell.angle_alpha   90.00
_cell.angle_beta   90.00
_cell.angle_gamma   90.00
#
_symmetry.space_group_name_H-M   'P 1'
#
loop_
_entity.id
_entity.type
_entity.pdbx_description
1 polymer ?
#
loop_
_entity_poly.entity_id
_entity_poly.type
_entity_poly.pdbx_seq_one_letter_code
_entity_poly.pdbx_strand_id
1 'polypeptide(L)'
;MLENSTLFADIILPLALPRLFTYRVPRHLENQIVELQRVIVPFGKSKRYSGIVHKLHHQAPGDREARYIEDVLDEEPTINAEQLQFWEWLATYYMCSLGEVMNATLPSGMKLSSETVIRALEIGEQDNEPELTDREQLILDALKVAGELSLKDVSDIAGIKTVFPILRGMMEKRLVVSDEEIKDVFKRKTEVYIHLSEEFKEEGALNVLLNQLSKAPKQEELLLAFMSSTNGFNEKMESVSRKELLKRSGAKSTVLLQMLKKGIFIAESRAISRLGGNAATSESVSLSEAQTRALEDIRLGFSQNKVVLLHGLTGSGKTEIYMQLIRDALDRGEQVLYMLPEIALTSQIINRLRVQFGRKVQVYHSRFSENERMEVWQAVAKQSSEGSLIVGARSSLFLPFRNLGLIMVDEEHDPSYKQNDPAPRYQGRDAAIYMSGLYNTHILLGTATPSVESYFHAMSGKYHYVRLAERFGGAMLPEILIADLKEDTKKQKMKGIFSPMLLKTLSETTAKEKQSILFRNRRGFAPMLECNKCHWVPHCVQCDISLTYHKSVHQLKCHYCGYSMNVPSKCGECESTDMRMKGFGTEKIEEELSSLIPELRIARMDLDTTRSKYGHHKLIEDFQEQRIDVLIGTQMISKGLDFDHVQLVAVLSADSMLNYPDFRAYERSFQLLSQVSGRAGRRKEPGLAIIQTWKPEHPVLEWVKNHDYDGFYENEIGEREKFGYPPFTRLINLSLRHESNLELDDAADKLGNYLRRTFGSRILGPEYPPVSRVRNLFQKNILVKIEAKASLKKVKDELNKQISRFFSEFPLKGYRLVIDVDPYN
;
A
#
# COMPACT_ATOMS: atom_id res chain seq x y z
N MET A 1 41.40 38.61 5.59
CA MET A 1 41.28 37.90 4.31
C MET A 1 40.56 36.61 4.59
N LEU A 2 39.26 36.57 4.40
CA LEU A 2 38.48 35.32 4.48
C LEU A 2 38.93 34.47 3.29
N GLU A 3 39.63 33.39 3.59
CA GLU A 3 40.01 32.41 2.57
C GLU A 3 38.71 31.94 1.83
N ASN A 4 38.73 32.14 0.51
CA ASN A 4 37.70 31.64 -0.41
C ASN A 4 37.74 30.09 -0.45
N SER A 5 37.31 29.42 0.61
CA SER A 5 37.23 27.96 0.63
C SER A 5 36.02 27.54 -0.22
N THR A 6 36.26 26.73 -1.24
CA THR A 6 35.22 26.20 -2.12
C THR A 6 34.25 25.36 -1.32
N LEU A 7 32.94 25.61 -1.48
CA LEU A 7 31.88 24.80 -0.87
C LEU A 7 31.59 23.56 -1.72
N PHE A 8 31.46 22.42 -1.07
CA PHE A 8 31.08 21.14 -1.66
C PHE A 8 29.82 20.61 -0.99
N ALA A 9 29.10 19.77 -1.71
CA ALA A 9 27.91 19.07 -1.22
C ALA A 9 27.97 17.59 -1.55
N ASP A 10 27.73 16.74 -0.54
CA ASP A 10 27.48 15.33 -0.75
C ASP A 10 26.00 15.13 -1.08
N ILE A 11 25.72 14.46 -2.21
CA ILE A 11 24.37 14.34 -2.76
C ILE A 11 23.93 12.88 -2.73
N ILE A 12 22.70 12.64 -2.22
CA ILE A 12 21.97 11.39 -2.37
C ILE A 12 21.28 11.41 -3.73
N LEU A 13 21.63 10.44 -4.58
CA LEU A 13 20.97 10.23 -5.88
C LEU A 13 19.99 9.07 -5.81
N PRO A 14 18.86 9.06 -6.56
CA PRO A 14 17.87 7.96 -6.55
C PRO A 14 18.37 6.72 -7.33
N LEU A 15 19.59 6.29 -7.03
CA LEU A 15 20.30 5.20 -7.71
C LEU A 15 20.80 4.17 -6.70
N ALA A 16 20.83 2.90 -7.11
CA ALA A 16 21.35 1.79 -6.30
C ALA A 16 22.89 1.81 -6.26
N LEU A 17 23.48 2.86 -5.67
CA LEU A 17 24.93 3.06 -5.61
C LEU A 17 25.38 3.12 -4.14
N PRO A 18 26.50 2.45 -3.79
CA PRO A 18 26.89 2.26 -2.40
C PRO A 18 27.51 3.48 -1.74
N ARG A 19 27.64 4.60 -2.45
CA ARG A 19 28.28 5.83 -1.95
C ARG A 19 27.52 7.09 -2.36
N LEU A 20 27.75 8.17 -1.62
CA LEU A 20 27.35 9.52 -1.99
C LEU A 20 28.30 10.08 -3.04
N PHE A 21 27.87 11.11 -3.72
CA PHE A 21 28.66 11.81 -4.73
C PHE A 21 28.85 13.26 -4.33
N THR A 22 30.11 13.69 -4.28
CA THR A 22 30.46 15.05 -3.91
C THR A 22 30.47 15.94 -5.14
N TYR A 23 29.75 17.05 -5.07
CA TYR A 23 29.67 18.08 -6.09
C TYR A 23 30.18 19.42 -5.57
N ARG A 24 30.66 20.27 -6.47
CA ARG A 24 31.04 21.63 -6.15
C ARG A 24 29.81 22.53 -6.20
N VAL A 25 29.66 23.41 -5.24
CA VAL A 25 28.60 24.43 -5.23
C VAL A 25 29.08 25.65 -6.02
N PRO A 26 28.31 26.11 -7.06
CA PRO A 26 28.64 27.37 -7.73
C PRO A 26 28.47 28.56 -6.79
N ARG A 27 29.32 29.59 -6.94
CA ARG A 27 29.31 30.78 -6.04
C ARG A 27 27.95 31.48 -5.95
N HIS A 28 27.18 31.51 -7.04
CA HIS A 28 25.86 32.14 -7.03
C HIS A 28 24.81 31.34 -6.25
N LEU A 29 25.05 30.07 -5.98
CA LEU A 29 24.18 29.21 -5.19
C LEU A 29 24.61 29.04 -3.74
N GLU A 30 25.83 29.48 -3.35
CA GLU A 30 26.38 29.27 -1.99
C GLU A 30 25.48 29.84 -0.88
N ASN A 31 24.78 30.94 -1.14
CA ASN A 31 23.87 31.58 -0.17
C ASN A 31 22.42 31.03 -0.24
N GLN A 32 22.10 30.15 -1.19
CA GLN A 32 20.75 29.63 -1.40
C GLN A 32 20.66 28.14 -1.02
N ILE A 33 21.78 27.41 -1.14
CA ILE A 33 21.81 25.98 -0.88
C ILE A 33 21.89 25.69 0.62
N VAL A 34 21.00 24.82 1.08
CA VAL A 34 21.05 24.27 2.44
C VAL A 34 20.93 22.74 2.39
N GLU A 35 21.32 22.09 3.47
CA GLU A 35 21.15 20.65 3.60
C GLU A 35 19.67 20.24 3.49
N LEU A 36 19.40 19.05 2.96
CA LEU A 36 18.07 18.44 2.79
C LEU A 36 17.21 19.04 1.67
N GLN A 37 17.73 20.04 0.91
CA GLN A 37 17.10 20.54 -0.32
C GLN A 37 17.34 19.59 -1.51
N ARG A 38 16.45 19.66 -2.50
CA ARG A 38 16.67 19.02 -3.80
C ARG A 38 17.51 19.91 -4.70
N VAL A 39 18.47 19.27 -5.35
CA VAL A 39 19.34 19.91 -6.34
C VAL A 39 19.40 19.09 -7.62
N ILE A 40 19.75 19.75 -8.72
CA ILE A 40 20.04 19.10 -10.00
C ILE A 40 21.53 18.93 -10.15
N VAL A 41 21.93 17.71 -10.46
CA VAL A 41 23.33 17.36 -10.67
C VAL A 41 23.55 16.54 -11.94
N PRO A 42 24.66 16.77 -12.66
CA PRO A 42 25.06 15.96 -13.80
C PRO A 42 25.64 14.62 -13.33
N PHE A 43 25.24 13.52 -13.93
CA PHE A 43 25.75 12.18 -13.62
C PHE A 43 26.11 11.40 -14.88
N GLY A 44 27.31 10.80 -14.91
CA GLY A 44 27.80 10.13 -16.11
C GLY A 44 28.12 11.11 -17.24
N LYS A 45 27.94 10.73 -18.51
CA LYS A 45 28.28 11.58 -19.67
C LYS A 45 27.20 12.59 -20.02
N SER A 46 25.92 12.24 -19.86
CA SER A 46 24.80 13.06 -20.35
C SER A 46 23.57 13.07 -19.44
N LYS A 47 23.56 12.29 -18.37
CA LYS A 47 22.39 12.17 -17.49
C LYS A 47 22.39 13.28 -16.42
N ARG A 48 21.21 13.70 -16.04
CA ARG A 48 20.92 14.60 -14.91
C ARG A 48 19.94 13.93 -13.98
N TYR A 49 20.11 14.16 -12.69
CA TYR A 49 19.22 13.65 -11.66
C TYR A 49 18.89 14.77 -10.66
N SER A 50 17.68 14.73 -10.14
CA SER A 50 17.41 15.43 -8.89
C SER A 50 17.96 14.58 -7.74
N GLY A 51 18.73 15.20 -6.85
CA GLY A 51 19.30 14.59 -5.66
C GLY A 51 18.98 15.41 -4.42
N ILE A 52 19.15 14.82 -3.25
CA ILE A 52 19.02 15.52 -1.96
C ILE A 52 20.41 15.86 -1.45
N VAL A 53 20.61 17.10 -1.02
CA VAL A 53 21.82 17.54 -0.33
C VAL A 53 21.90 16.86 1.02
N HIS A 54 22.84 15.94 1.18
CA HIS A 54 23.06 15.22 2.42
C HIS A 54 23.85 16.06 3.42
N LYS A 55 24.98 16.65 2.96
CA LYS A 55 25.87 17.44 3.80
C LYS A 55 26.61 18.49 2.98
N LEU A 56 26.81 19.67 3.56
CA LEU A 56 27.67 20.71 3.04
C LEU A 56 29.01 20.72 3.76
N HIS A 57 30.13 20.85 3.03
CA HIS A 57 31.49 20.86 3.58
C HIS A 57 32.50 21.55 2.65
N HIS A 58 33.71 21.77 3.18
CA HIS A 58 34.81 22.40 2.42
C HIS A 58 35.94 21.42 2.03
N GLN A 59 35.70 20.12 2.15
CA GLN A 59 36.68 19.10 1.81
C GLN A 59 36.55 18.72 0.34
N ALA A 60 37.60 18.99 -0.45
CA ALA A 60 37.62 18.54 -1.84
C ALA A 60 37.67 17.00 -1.91
N PRO A 61 36.94 16.37 -2.87
CA PRO A 61 37.12 14.94 -3.11
C PRO A 61 38.54 14.67 -3.62
N GLY A 62 39.19 13.60 -3.13
CA GLY A 62 40.61 13.31 -3.37
C GLY A 62 41.00 13.36 -4.87
N ASP A 63 41.14 12.20 -5.53
CA ASP A 63 41.71 12.09 -6.89
C ASP A 63 40.81 12.45 -8.07
N ARG A 64 39.63 13.09 -7.84
CA ARG A 64 38.64 13.39 -8.90
C ARG A 64 38.20 14.84 -8.84
N GLU A 65 38.07 15.45 -10.00
CA GLU A 65 37.46 16.78 -10.15
C GLU A 65 35.96 16.69 -9.88
N ALA A 66 35.49 17.47 -8.88
CA ALA A 66 34.06 17.55 -8.57
C ALA A 66 33.34 18.39 -9.64
N ARG A 67 32.25 17.82 -10.18
CA ARG A 67 31.36 18.57 -11.07
C ARG A 67 30.55 19.57 -10.27
N TYR A 68 29.98 20.57 -10.94
CA TYR A 68 29.12 21.57 -10.32
C TYR A 68 27.67 21.06 -10.19
N ILE A 69 27.00 21.48 -9.13
CA ILE A 69 25.55 21.50 -9.02
C ILE A 69 25.03 22.45 -10.10
N GLU A 70 23.98 22.04 -10.80
CA GLU A 70 23.40 22.88 -11.86
C GLU A 70 22.35 23.84 -11.33
N ASP A 71 21.51 23.40 -10.36
CA ASP A 71 20.45 24.23 -9.82
C ASP A 71 19.95 23.72 -8.46
N VAL A 72 19.25 24.58 -7.70
CA VAL A 72 18.50 24.28 -6.47
C VAL A 72 17.02 24.30 -6.80
N LEU A 73 16.29 23.22 -6.49
CA LEU A 73 14.89 23.05 -6.88
C LEU A 73 13.88 23.61 -5.89
N ASP A 74 14.25 23.67 -4.62
CA ASP A 74 13.35 24.03 -3.53
C ASP A 74 13.89 25.24 -2.77
N GLU A 75 12.99 26.11 -2.29
CA GLU A 75 13.35 27.23 -1.41
C GLU A 75 13.64 26.76 0.03
N GLU A 76 12.92 25.71 0.47
CA GLU A 76 13.05 25.11 1.80
C GLU A 76 13.52 23.65 1.69
N PRO A 77 14.02 23.04 2.79
CA PRO A 77 14.34 21.62 2.83
C PRO A 77 13.16 20.74 2.43
N THR A 78 13.39 19.83 1.50
CA THR A 78 12.38 18.88 0.99
C THR A 78 12.02 17.81 2.02
N ILE A 79 13.01 17.40 2.81
CA ILE A 79 12.89 16.45 3.89
C ILE A 79 13.39 17.07 5.20
N ASN A 80 13.00 16.52 6.34
CA ASN A 80 13.53 16.94 7.64
C ASN A 80 14.68 16.06 8.12
N ALA A 81 15.32 16.46 9.23
CA ALA A 81 16.47 15.74 9.79
C ALA A 81 16.08 14.32 10.26
N GLU A 82 14.91 14.18 10.85
CA GLU A 82 14.38 12.90 11.32
C GLU A 82 14.15 11.94 10.14
N GLN A 83 13.64 12.45 8.99
CA GLN A 83 13.51 11.63 7.79
C GLN A 83 14.87 11.17 7.27
N LEU A 84 15.89 12.03 7.25
CA LEU A 84 17.24 11.64 6.84
C LEU A 84 17.78 10.55 7.76
N GLN A 85 17.68 10.71 9.08
CA GLN A 85 18.10 9.69 10.05
C GLN A 85 17.34 8.37 9.86
N PHE A 86 16.05 8.45 9.57
CA PHE A 86 15.24 7.28 9.24
C PHE A 86 15.72 6.58 7.97
N TRP A 87 16.07 7.33 6.92
CA TRP A 87 16.63 6.77 5.69
C TRP A 87 17.99 6.10 5.90
N GLU A 88 18.86 6.72 6.67
CA GLU A 88 20.17 6.17 7.02
C GLU A 88 20.03 4.86 7.81
N TRP A 89 19.09 4.82 8.75
CA TRP A 89 18.78 3.60 9.46
C TRP A 89 18.23 2.51 8.53
N LEU A 90 17.29 2.84 7.65
CA LEU A 90 16.76 1.88 6.67
C LEU A 90 17.86 1.33 5.77
N ALA A 91 18.72 2.19 5.24
CA ALA A 91 19.84 1.78 4.40
C ALA A 91 20.79 0.82 5.14
N THR A 92 21.16 1.18 6.37
CA THR A 92 22.05 0.37 7.20
C THR A 92 21.38 -0.93 7.66
N TYR A 93 20.15 -0.84 8.13
CA TYR A 93 19.45 -2.02 8.68
C TYR A 93 19.11 -3.04 7.59
N TYR A 94 18.59 -2.58 6.46
CA TYR A 94 18.17 -3.46 5.37
C TYR A 94 19.23 -3.68 4.29
N MET A 95 20.48 -3.26 4.56
CA MET A 95 21.66 -3.46 3.71
C MET A 95 21.39 -3.01 2.25
N CYS A 96 20.89 -1.81 2.08
CA CYS A 96 20.68 -1.17 0.78
C CYS A 96 21.32 0.22 0.75
N SER A 97 21.35 0.87 -0.42
CA SER A 97 21.90 2.21 -0.56
C SER A 97 20.89 3.29 -0.15
N LEU A 98 21.39 4.46 0.29
CA LEU A 98 20.54 5.64 0.53
C LEU A 98 19.78 6.06 -0.73
N GLY A 99 20.36 5.87 -1.92
CA GLY A 99 19.70 6.16 -3.18
C GLY A 99 18.48 5.26 -3.43
N GLU A 100 18.54 3.99 -3.07
CA GLU A 100 17.37 3.08 -3.12
C GLU A 100 16.29 3.52 -2.12
N VAL A 101 16.68 3.95 -0.92
CA VAL A 101 15.74 4.50 0.06
C VAL A 101 15.09 5.77 -0.48
N MET A 102 15.85 6.74 -0.99
CA MET A 102 15.33 7.95 -1.62
C MET A 102 14.36 7.62 -2.75
N ASN A 103 14.71 6.65 -3.59
CA ASN A 103 13.86 6.23 -4.70
C ASN A 103 12.53 5.63 -4.26
N ALA A 104 12.50 4.91 -3.15
CA ALA A 104 11.28 4.33 -2.59
C ALA A 104 10.41 5.34 -1.84
N THR A 105 11.00 6.39 -1.30
CA THR A 105 10.35 7.33 -0.38
C THR A 105 9.75 8.55 -1.08
N LEU A 106 10.50 9.19 -1.97
CA LEU A 106 10.01 10.39 -2.65
C LEU A 106 8.96 10.05 -3.71
N PRO A 107 7.90 10.84 -3.83
CA PRO A 107 6.99 10.79 -4.97
C PRO A 107 7.75 10.96 -6.30
N SER A 108 7.25 10.35 -7.38
CA SER A 108 7.93 10.36 -8.67
C SER A 108 8.16 11.77 -9.22
N GLY A 109 7.19 12.68 -9.06
CA GLY A 109 7.33 14.08 -9.45
C GLY A 109 8.44 14.86 -8.75
N MET A 110 8.98 14.32 -7.64
CA MET A 110 10.16 14.87 -6.96
C MET A 110 11.49 14.26 -7.44
N LYS A 111 11.47 13.24 -8.30
CA LYS A 111 12.66 12.49 -8.76
C LYS A 111 12.98 12.69 -10.22
N LEU A 112 12.84 13.90 -10.73
CA LEU A 112 13.09 14.22 -12.14
C LEU A 112 14.48 13.75 -12.60
N SER A 113 14.55 13.15 -13.78
CA SER A 113 15.80 12.73 -14.43
C SER A 113 15.78 13.12 -15.91
N SER A 114 16.95 13.11 -16.55
CA SER A 114 17.07 13.40 -17.98
C SER A 114 16.42 12.37 -18.91
N GLU A 115 15.97 11.24 -18.35
CA GLU A 115 15.21 10.20 -19.08
C GLU A 115 13.69 10.46 -19.00
N THR A 116 13.27 11.48 -18.25
CA THR A 116 11.87 11.87 -18.13
C THR A 116 11.39 12.44 -19.46
N VAL A 117 10.30 11.94 -19.98
CA VAL A 117 9.63 12.44 -21.18
C VAL A 117 8.51 13.37 -20.75
N ILE A 118 8.39 14.50 -21.45
CA ILE A 118 7.38 15.53 -21.18
C ILE A 118 6.33 15.48 -22.27
N ARG A 119 5.05 15.60 -21.91
CA ARG A 119 3.94 15.74 -22.86
C ARG A 119 3.08 16.93 -22.51
N ALA A 120 2.43 17.50 -23.53
CA ALA A 120 1.46 18.56 -23.30
C ALA A 120 0.18 17.99 -22.69
N LEU A 121 -0.40 18.72 -21.74
CA LEU A 121 -1.77 18.48 -21.30
C LEU A 121 -2.73 19.14 -22.29
N GLU A 122 -3.79 18.44 -22.68
CA GLU A 122 -4.89 19.05 -23.41
C GLU A 122 -5.56 20.07 -22.48
N ILE A 123 -5.39 21.35 -22.79
CA ILE A 123 -6.10 22.43 -22.11
C ILE A 123 -7.55 22.34 -22.58
N GLY A 124 -8.45 22.00 -21.67
CA GLY A 124 -9.90 22.04 -21.99
C GLY A 124 -10.31 23.49 -22.27
N GLU A 125 -11.20 23.71 -23.24
CA GLU A 125 -11.69 25.01 -23.76
C GLU A 125 -12.20 26.02 -22.70
N GLN A 126 -11.97 25.83 -21.39
CA GLN A 126 -12.59 26.58 -20.30
C GLN A 126 -11.61 27.14 -19.25
N ASP A 127 -10.32 26.94 -19.37
CA ASP A 127 -9.34 27.54 -18.47
C ASP A 127 -8.87 28.89 -19.07
N ASN A 128 -8.82 29.94 -18.27
CA ASN A 128 -8.14 31.18 -18.63
C ASN A 128 -6.72 30.80 -19.07
N GLU A 129 -6.35 31.16 -20.31
CA GLU A 129 -5.01 30.91 -20.81
C GLU A 129 -4.02 31.54 -19.84
N PRO A 130 -3.15 30.79 -19.18
CA PRO A 130 -2.13 31.37 -18.32
C PRO A 130 -1.16 32.19 -19.17
N GLU A 131 -0.70 33.32 -18.67
CA GLU A 131 0.36 34.10 -19.35
C GLU A 131 1.60 33.21 -19.52
N LEU A 132 1.97 32.98 -20.78
CA LEU A 132 3.11 32.17 -21.17
C LEU A 132 4.29 33.06 -21.48
N THR A 133 5.46 32.67 -21.05
CA THR A 133 6.71 33.25 -21.53
C THR A 133 7.01 32.72 -22.95
N ASP A 134 7.79 33.45 -23.74
CA ASP A 134 8.19 33.06 -25.11
C ASP A 134 8.79 31.65 -25.15
N ARG A 135 9.52 31.24 -24.10
CA ARG A 135 10.13 29.91 -24.01
C ARG A 135 9.12 28.81 -23.67
N GLU A 136 8.16 29.10 -22.81
CA GLU A 136 7.07 28.16 -22.51
C GLU A 136 6.21 27.90 -23.75
N GLN A 137 5.94 28.96 -24.51
CA GLN A 137 5.22 28.87 -25.78
C GLN A 137 5.97 27.99 -26.80
N LEU A 138 7.28 28.22 -26.97
CA LEU A 138 8.12 27.41 -27.85
C LEU A 138 8.13 25.93 -27.51
N ILE A 139 8.19 25.61 -26.22
CA ILE A 139 8.13 24.22 -25.72
C ILE A 139 6.76 23.60 -26.00
N LEU A 140 5.66 24.34 -25.76
CA LEU A 140 4.31 23.84 -26.03
C LEU A 140 4.07 23.59 -27.52
N ASP A 141 4.54 24.49 -28.38
CA ASP A 141 4.38 24.32 -29.82
C ASP A 141 5.18 23.13 -30.35
N ALA A 142 6.38 22.92 -29.81
CA ALA A 142 7.16 21.72 -30.11
C ALA A 142 6.49 20.43 -29.61
N LEU A 143 5.86 20.46 -28.43
CA LEU A 143 5.09 19.34 -27.89
C LEU A 143 3.86 19.02 -28.71
N LYS A 144 3.17 20.03 -29.27
CA LYS A 144 2.04 19.83 -30.18
C LYS A 144 2.43 19.10 -31.46
N VAL A 145 3.68 19.30 -31.93
CA VAL A 145 4.19 18.67 -33.16
C VAL A 145 4.76 17.28 -32.88
N ALA A 146 5.57 17.15 -31.83
CA ALA A 146 6.30 15.90 -31.52
C ALA A 146 5.48 14.92 -30.67
N GLY A 147 4.41 15.38 -30.01
CA GLY A 147 3.64 14.59 -29.06
C GLY A 147 4.32 14.44 -27.69
N GLU A 148 5.61 14.20 -27.70
CA GLU A 148 6.44 14.06 -26.48
C GLU A 148 7.87 14.60 -26.74
N LEU A 149 8.49 15.12 -25.71
CA LEU A 149 9.85 15.64 -25.73
C LEU A 149 10.64 15.11 -24.53
N SER A 150 11.89 14.68 -24.74
CA SER A 150 12.81 14.41 -23.63
C SER A 150 13.31 15.73 -23.02
N LEU A 151 13.82 15.69 -21.79
CA LEU A 151 14.43 16.89 -21.18
C LEU A 151 15.58 17.47 -22.01
N LYS A 152 16.25 16.62 -22.78
CA LYS A 152 17.29 17.07 -23.72
C LYS A 152 16.68 17.86 -24.88
N ASP A 153 15.60 17.36 -25.47
CA ASP A 153 14.90 18.05 -26.57
C ASP A 153 14.38 19.42 -26.10
N VAL A 154 13.81 19.47 -24.89
CA VAL A 154 13.36 20.73 -24.27
C VAL A 154 14.53 21.69 -24.06
N SER A 155 15.71 21.20 -23.64
CA SER A 155 16.93 21.99 -23.49
C SER A 155 17.39 22.60 -24.82
N ASP A 156 17.36 21.77 -25.85
CA ASP A 156 17.81 22.17 -27.19
C ASP A 156 16.82 23.19 -27.81
N ILE A 157 15.50 22.98 -27.63
CA ILE A 157 14.44 23.88 -28.13
C ILE A 157 14.43 25.23 -27.40
N ALA A 158 14.51 25.21 -26.07
CA ALA A 158 14.48 26.43 -25.26
C ALA A 158 15.80 27.20 -25.25
N GLY A 159 16.87 26.60 -25.79
CA GLY A 159 18.21 27.20 -25.83
C GLY A 159 18.85 27.41 -24.46
N ILE A 160 18.50 26.58 -23.47
CA ILE A 160 18.95 26.69 -22.07
C ILE A 160 19.48 25.37 -21.58
N LYS A 161 20.52 25.41 -20.76
CA LYS A 161 21.12 24.21 -20.16
C LYS A 161 20.28 23.63 -19.03
N THR A 162 19.54 24.48 -18.33
CA THR A 162 18.74 24.11 -17.16
C THR A 162 17.26 24.29 -17.45
N VAL A 163 16.55 23.24 -17.78
CA VAL A 163 15.13 23.26 -18.21
C VAL A 163 14.15 23.11 -17.05
N PHE A 164 14.61 22.63 -15.89
CA PHE A 164 13.75 22.25 -14.78
C PHE A 164 12.93 23.42 -14.18
N PRO A 165 13.46 24.64 -13.99
CA PRO A 165 12.65 25.76 -13.49
C PRO A 165 11.49 26.08 -14.43
N ILE A 166 11.73 26.06 -15.75
CA ILE A 166 10.69 26.33 -16.74
C ILE A 166 9.66 25.20 -16.75
N LEU A 167 10.12 23.93 -16.78
CA LEU A 167 9.21 22.80 -16.76
C LEU A 167 8.38 22.73 -15.47
N ARG A 168 8.99 23.08 -14.34
CA ARG A 168 8.25 23.20 -13.07
C ARG A 168 7.16 24.26 -13.17
N GLY A 169 7.47 25.45 -13.66
CA GLY A 169 6.48 26.51 -13.90
C GLY A 169 5.38 26.06 -14.85
N MET A 170 5.72 25.35 -15.93
CA MET A 170 4.74 24.78 -16.87
C MET A 170 3.89 23.66 -16.25
N MET A 171 4.46 22.82 -15.37
CA MET A 171 3.71 21.81 -14.60
C MET A 171 2.78 22.47 -13.58
N GLU A 172 3.23 23.49 -12.87
CA GLU A 172 2.40 24.27 -11.95
C GLU A 172 1.24 24.98 -12.67
N LYS A 173 1.51 25.52 -13.87
CA LYS A 173 0.51 26.08 -14.79
C LYS A 173 -0.34 25.01 -15.51
N ARG A 174 -0.05 23.70 -15.30
CA ARG A 174 -0.75 22.58 -15.91
C ARG A 174 -0.68 22.53 -17.44
N LEU A 175 0.41 22.97 -17.99
CA LEU A 175 0.65 22.97 -19.43
C LEU A 175 1.28 21.67 -19.90
N VAL A 176 2.09 21.03 -19.02
CA VAL A 176 2.82 19.81 -19.33
C VAL A 176 2.82 18.82 -18.16
N VAL A 177 3.05 17.55 -18.48
CA VAL A 177 3.25 16.44 -17.50
C VAL A 177 4.48 15.64 -17.87
N SER A 178 5.09 15.01 -16.86
CA SER A 178 6.17 14.03 -17.08
C SER A 178 5.61 12.63 -17.38
N ASP A 179 6.38 11.77 -18.04
CA ASP A 179 5.99 10.42 -18.45
C ASP A 179 5.60 9.52 -17.27
N GLU A 180 6.14 9.76 -16.10
CA GLU A 180 5.75 9.06 -14.86
C GLU A 180 4.36 9.47 -14.38
N GLU A 181 3.89 10.67 -14.72
CA GLU A 181 2.54 11.19 -14.41
C GLU A 181 1.48 10.77 -15.42
N ILE A 182 1.88 10.36 -16.62
CA ILE A 182 0.95 10.05 -17.74
C ILE A 182 0.13 8.80 -17.48
N LYS A 183 0.63 7.86 -16.68
CA LYS A 183 -0.14 6.66 -16.32
C LYS A 183 -1.40 6.99 -15.49
N ASP A 184 -1.45 8.19 -14.91
CA ASP A 184 -2.56 8.64 -14.07
C ASP A 184 -2.82 10.15 -14.23
N VAL A 185 -3.20 10.61 -15.41
CA VAL A 185 -3.72 11.98 -15.59
C VAL A 185 -5.07 12.08 -14.89
N PHE A 186 -4.99 12.35 -13.61
CA PHE A 186 -6.17 12.67 -12.83
C PHE A 186 -6.26 14.19 -12.71
N LYS A 187 -7.16 14.80 -13.53
CA LYS A 187 -7.52 16.21 -13.38
C LYS A 187 -7.92 16.47 -11.93
N ARG A 188 -7.30 17.45 -11.23
CA ARG A 188 -7.93 18.01 -10.02
C ARG A 188 -9.37 18.32 -10.38
N LYS A 189 -10.33 17.77 -9.65
CA LYS A 189 -11.71 18.12 -9.82
C LYS A 189 -11.87 19.53 -9.29
N THR A 190 -11.67 20.52 -10.14
CA THR A 190 -12.07 21.89 -9.81
C THR A 190 -13.58 21.96 -9.98
N GLU A 191 -14.30 22.34 -8.95
CA GLU A 191 -15.69 22.69 -9.06
C GLU A 191 -15.77 24.22 -9.16
N VAL A 192 -16.48 24.66 -10.16
CA VAL A 192 -16.71 26.10 -10.35
C VAL A 192 -17.82 26.51 -9.40
N TYR A 193 -17.49 27.39 -8.48
CA TYR A 193 -18.46 28.02 -7.59
C TYR A 193 -18.92 29.35 -8.19
N ILE A 194 -20.20 29.61 -8.10
CA ILE A 194 -20.82 30.79 -8.63
C ILE A 194 -21.16 31.71 -7.45
N HIS A 195 -20.75 32.94 -7.55
CA HIS A 195 -21.06 34.03 -6.62
C HIS A 195 -21.90 35.09 -7.31
N LEU A 196 -22.72 35.78 -6.57
CA LEU A 196 -23.35 37.01 -7.04
C LEU A 196 -22.30 38.15 -7.01
N SER A 197 -22.26 38.97 -8.05
CA SER A 197 -21.38 40.16 -8.09
C SER A 197 -21.68 41.09 -6.93
N GLU A 198 -20.66 41.74 -6.38
CA GLU A 198 -20.78 42.69 -5.27
C GLU A 198 -21.84 43.79 -5.51
N GLU A 199 -21.96 44.23 -6.78
CA GLU A 199 -22.95 45.21 -7.20
C GLU A 199 -24.40 44.83 -6.90
N PHE A 200 -24.71 43.54 -6.85
CA PHE A 200 -26.08 43.02 -6.70
C PHE A 200 -26.32 42.37 -5.32
N LYS A 201 -25.41 42.51 -4.39
CA LYS A 201 -25.59 41.97 -3.05
C LYS A 201 -26.52 42.80 -2.17
N GLU A 202 -26.69 44.08 -2.48
CA GLU A 202 -27.63 44.93 -1.78
C GLU A 202 -29.06 44.67 -2.24
N GLU A 203 -30.01 44.66 -1.30
CA GLU A 203 -31.41 44.32 -1.54
C GLU A 203 -32.06 45.24 -2.61
N GLY A 204 -31.72 46.52 -2.60
CA GLY A 204 -32.20 47.46 -3.61
C GLY A 204 -31.72 47.17 -5.02
N ALA A 205 -30.45 46.88 -5.20
CA ALA A 205 -29.85 46.53 -6.49
C ALA A 205 -30.36 45.17 -7.01
N LEU A 206 -30.58 44.23 -6.11
CA LEU A 206 -31.12 42.92 -6.46
C LEU A 206 -32.56 42.97 -6.95
N ASN A 207 -33.40 43.79 -6.33
CA ASN A 207 -34.76 44.00 -6.76
C ASN A 207 -34.84 44.68 -8.13
N VAL A 208 -33.94 45.63 -8.41
CA VAL A 208 -33.84 46.25 -9.74
C VAL A 208 -33.38 45.18 -10.78
N LEU A 209 -32.44 44.35 -10.44
CA LEU A 209 -31.98 43.26 -11.29
C LEU A 209 -33.12 42.26 -11.59
N LEU A 210 -33.89 41.82 -10.60
CA LEU A 210 -35.04 40.93 -10.80
C LEU A 210 -36.08 41.54 -11.76
N ASN A 211 -36.38 42.86 -11.58
CA ASN A 211 -37.30 43.55 -12.50
C ASN A 211 -36.73 43.64 -13.92
N GLN A 212 -35.43 43.79 -14.12
CA GLN A 212 -34.78 43.75 -15.42
C GLN A 212 -34.83 42.35 -16.06
N LEU A 213 -34.73 41.30 -15.27
CA LEU A 213 -34.72 39.91 -15.72
C LEU A 213 -36.14 39.35 -15.94
N SER A 214 -37.22 40.04 -15.59
CA SER A 214 -38.60 39.62 -15.82
C SER A 214 -38.92 39.36 -17.30
N LYS A 215 -38.16 39.99 -18.22
CA LYS A 215 -38.24 39.73 -19.68
C LYS A 215 -37.37 38.52 -20.13
N ALA A 216 -36.64 37.89 -19.23
CA ALA A 216 -35.76 36.77 -19.54
C ALA A 216 -35.97 35.62 -18.49
N PRO A 217 -37.11 34.90 -18.56
CA PRO A 217 -37.59 34.01 -17.50
C PRO A 217 -36.57 32.96 -17.07
N LYS A 218 -35.75 32.42 -17.99
CA LYS A 218 -34.70 31.43 -17.65
C LYS A 218 -33.52 32.02 -16.87
N GLN A 219 -33.22 33.32 -17.03
CA GLN A 219 -32.18 34.01 -16.26
C GLN A 219 -32.72 34.36 -14.86
N GLU A 220 -33.99 34.72 -14.78
CA GLU A 220 -34.69 34.97 -13.53
C GLU A 220 -34.79 33.70 -12.69
N GLU A 221 -35.20 32.54 -13.26
CA GLU A 221 -35.23 31.24 -12.60
C GLU A 221 -33.86 30.83 -12.04
N LEU A 222 -32.79 31.10 -12.79
CA LEU A 222 -31.43 30.81 -12.38
C LEU A 222 -30.99 31.66 -11.19
N LEU A 223 -31.34 32.97 -11.18
CA LEU A 223 -31.08 33.88 -10.07
C LEU A 223 -31.87 33.50 -8.83
N LEU A 224 -33.15 33.18 -8.97
CA LEU A 224 -34.01 32.70 -7.86
C LEU A 224 -33.51 31.37 -7.28
N ALA A 225 -33.07 30.46 -8.12
CA ALA A 225 -32.44 29.20 -7.68
C ALA A 225 -31.13 29.46 -6.90
N PHE A 226 -30.32 30.42 -7.32
CA PHE A 226 -29.13 30.84 -6.57
C PHE A 226 -29.52 31.40 -5.21
N MET A 227 -30.48 32.34 -5.14
CA MET A 227 -30.95 32.93 -3.89
C MET A 227 -31.54 31.90 -2.93
N SER A 228 -32.34 30.96 -3.43
CA SER A 228 -32.88 29.87 -2.59
C SER A 228 -31.83 28.90 -2.06
N SER A 229 -30.69 28.82 -2.73
CA SER A 229 -29.56 27.95 -2.33
C SER A 229 -28.63 28.60 -1.30
N THR A 230 -28.68 29.93 -1.15
CA THR A 230 -27.80 30.72 -0.27
C THR A 230 -28.53 31.26 0.98
N ASN A 231 -29.69 30.71 1.36
CA ASN A 231 -30.48 31.10 2.56
C ASN A 231 -30.91 32.59 2.64
N GLY A 232 -31.16 33.23 1.48
CA GLY A 232 -31.77 34.55 1.48
C GLY A 232 -30.87 35.71 1.93
N PHE A 233 -31.43 36.89 2.12
CA PHE A 233 -30.82 38.19 2.36
C PHE A 233 -29.89 38.35 3.59
N ASN A 234 -29.02 37.42 3.92
CA ASN A 234 -28.00 37.61 4.95
C ASN A 234 -26.68 38.09 4.31
N GLU A 235 -25.97 38.97 5.02
CA GLU A 235 -24.70 39.61 4.64
C GLU A 235 -23.56 38.61 4.21
N LYS A 236 -23.78 37.31 4.38
CA LYS A 236 -22.90 36.23 3.89
C LYS A 236 -23.61 35.40 2.82
N MET A 237 -23.82 35.98 1.64
CA MET A 237 -24.22 35.19 0.47
C MET A 237 -23.08 34.23 0.10
N GLU A 238 -23.28 32.98 0.46
CA GLU A 238 -22.34 31.90 0.17
C GLU A 238 -22.38 31.55 -1.34
N SER A 239 -21.30 31.00 -1.82
CA SER A 239 -21.18 30.52 -3.21
C SER A 239 -21.91 29.19 -3.39
N VAL A 240 -22.49 28.97 -4.57
CA VAL A 240 -23.16 27.69 -4.95
C VAL A 240 -22.37 27.02 -6.04
N SER A 241 -22.23 25.68 -5.98
CA SER A 241 -21.53 24.97 -7.04
C SER A 241 -22.32 25.07 -8.37
N ARG A 242 -21.61 25.27 -9.48
CA ARG A 242 -22.19 25.34 -10.82
C ARG A 242 -23.12 24.15 -11.11
N LYS A 243 -22.71 22.96 -10.69
CA LYS A 243 -23.46 21.72 -10.90
C LYS A 243 -24.78 21.71 -10.12
N GLU A 244 -24.76 22.16 -8.88
CA GLU A 244 -25.94 22.24 -8.02
C GLU A 244 -26.90 23.32 -8.50
N LEU A 245 -26.36 24.49 -8.84
CA LEU A 245 -27.15 25.60 -9.38
C LEU A 245 -27.90 25.23 -10.63
N LEU A 246 -27.23 24.59 -11.61
CA LEU A 246 -27.87 24.13 -12.86
C LEU A 246 -28.86 22.97 -12.63
N LYS A 247 -28.59 22.10 -11.66
CA LYS A 247 -29.52 21.02 -11.30
C LYS A 247 -30.79 21.53 -10.65
N ARG A 248 -30.68 22.53 -9.76
CA ARG A 248 -31.84 23.12 -9.06
C ARG A 248 -32.69 24.01 -9.96
N SER A 249 -32.03 24.81 -10.81
CA SER A 249 -32.73 25.72 -11.73
C SER A 249 -33.27 25.03 -12.99
N GLY A 250 -32.80 23.83 -13.35
CA GLY A 250 -33.11 23.22 -14.65
C GLY A 250 -32.58 23.99 -15.87
N ALA A 251 -31.81 25.04 -15.66
CA ALA A 251 -31.33 25.91 -16.72
C ALA A 251 -30.16 25.25 -17.48
N LYS A 252 -30.04 25.56 -18.78
CA LYS A 252 -28.91 25.13 -19.60
C LYS A 252 -27.65 25.95 -19.25
N SER A 253 -26.47 25.37 -19.40
CA SER A 253 -25.17 26.02 -19.18
C SER A 253 -25.02 27.34 -19.95
N THR A 254 -25.65 27.47 -21.12
CA THR A 254 -25.64 28.69 -21.93
C THR A 254 -26.28 29.89 -21.24
N VAL A 255 -27.31 29.66 -20.41
CA VAL A 255 -27.97 30.73 -19.63
C VAL A 255 -27.03 31.26 -18.56
N LEU A 256 -26.36 30.36 -17.84
CA LEU A 256 -25.35 30.73 -16.83
C LEU A 256 -24.21 31.50 -17.46
N LEU A 257 -23.67 31.06 -18.62
CA LEU A 257 -22.61 31.78 -19.34
C LEU A 257 -23.03 33.20 -19.74
N GLN A 258 -24.30 33.40 -20.12
CA GLN A 258 -24.81 34.73 -20.41
C GLN A 258 -24.84 35.65 -19.17
N MET A 259 -25.20 35.09 -18.02
CA MET A 259 -25.21 35.85 -16.75
C MET A 259 -23.80 36.16 -16.25
N LEU A 260 -22.84 35.26 -16.46
CA LEU A 260 -21.41 35.51 -16.23
C LEU A 260 -20.88 36.62 -17.15
N LYS A 261 -21.22 36.60 -18.47
CA LYS A 261 -20.83 37.65 -19.41
C LYS A 261 -21.44 39.02 -19.10
N LYS A 262 -22.61 39.03 -18.47
CA LYS A 262 -23.28 40.26 -18.01
C LYS A 262 -22.73 40.79 -16.67
N GLY A 263 -21.78 40.11 -16.06
CA GLY A 263 -21.22 40.48 -14.77
C GLY A 263 -22.17 40.29 -13.57
N ILE A 264 -23.32 39.62 -13.79
CA ILE A 264 -24.28 39.33 -12.71
C ILE A 264 -23.73 38.27 -11.76
N PHE A 265 -23.13 37.22 -12.32
CA PHE A 265 -22.43 36.20 -11.57
C PHE A 265 -20.93 36.26 -11.82
N ILE A 266 -20.15 35.82 -10.82
CA ILE A 266 -18.72 35.62 -10.88
C ILE A 266 -18.46 34.15 -10.69
N ALA A 267 -17.62 33.55 -11.52
CA ALA A 267 -17.20 32.15 -11.40
C ALA A 267 -15.83 32.08 -10.75
N GLU A 268 -15.74 31.37 -9.64
CA GLU A 268 -14.50 31.05 -8.95
C GLU A 268 -14.21 29.56 -9.05
N SER A 269 -13.07 29.19 -9.60
CA SER A 269 -12.64 27.79 -9.62
C SER A 269 -11.98 27.41 -8.29
N ARG A 270 -12.68 26.63 -7.48
CA ARG A 270 -12.15 26.08 -6.24
C ARG A 270 -11.70 24.65 -6.45
N ALA A 271 -10.47 24.35 -6.03
CA ALA A 271 -10.02 22.98 -5.97
C ALA A 271 -10.84 22.22 -4.94
N ILE A 272 -11.63 21.24 -5.38
CA ILE A 272 -12.31 20.33 -4.46
C ILE A 272 -11.35 19.19 -4.19
N SER A 273 -10.99 19.04 -2.91
CA SER A 273 -10.47 17.77 -2.44
C SER A 273 -11.49 16.69 -2.83
N ARG A 274 -11.10 15.69 -3.62
CA ARG A 274 -11.94 14.54 -3.99
C ARG A 274 -12.38 13.72 -2.79
N LEU A 275 -11.85 14.05 -1.66
CA LEU A 275 -12.14 13.50 -0.36
C LEU A 275 -13.26 14.33 0.30
N GLY A 276 -14.41 14.43 -0.40
CA GLY A 276 -15.61 15.05 0.12
C GLY A 276 -15.96 14.47 1.49
N GLY A 277 -15.81 15.26 2.54
CA GLY A 277 -16.28 14.96 3.88
C GLY A 277 -17.26 16.04 4.27
N ASN A 278 -18.50 15.65 4.52
CA ASN A 278 -19.44 16.48 5.25
C ASN A 278 -18.87 16.79 6.64
N ALA A 279 -19.30 17.92 7.22
CA ALA A 279 -18.91 18.29 8.58
C ALA A 279 -19.14 17.13 9.56
N ALA A 280 -18.18 16.93 10.47
CA ALA A 280 -18.24 15.91 11.49
C ALA A 280 -19.54 16.01 12.28
N THR A 281 -20.36 14.97 12.30
CA THR A 281 -21.43 14.78 13.24
C THR A 281 -20.88 13.94 14.38
N SER A 282 -20.44 14.60 15.43
CA SER A 282 -19.84 13.91 16.58
C SER A 282 -20.92 13.37 17.51
N GLU A 283 -21.36 12.15 17.33
CA GLU A 283 -21.81 11.35 18.45
C GLU A 283 -20.60 10.54 18.95
N SER A 284 -20.11 10.87 20.14
CA SER A 284 -19.08 10.09 20.82
C SER A 284 -19.69 8.74 21.21
N VAL A 285 -19.22 7.68 20.60
CA VAL A 285 -19.59 6.31 21.03
C VAL A 285 -19.01 6.10 22.43
N SER A 286 -19.86 5.77 23.40
CA SER A 286 -19.42 5.43 24.76
C SER A 286 -18.65 4.12 24.75
N LEU A 287 -17.44 4.11 25.31
CA LEU A 287 -16.65 2.91 25.48
C LEU A 287 -17.29 1.99 26.55
N SER A 288 -17.18 0.68 26.35
CA SER A 288 -17.51 -0.28 27.40
C SER A 288 -16.49 -0.24 28.54
N GLU A 289 -16.81 -0.82 29.70
CA GLU A 289 -15.87 -0.88 30.83
C GLU A 289 -14.55 -1.58 30.44
N ALA A 290 -14.63 -2.68 29.68
CA ALA A 290 -13.44 -3.40 29.21
C ALA A 290 -12.58 -2.53 28.26
N GLN A 291 -13.19 -1.76 27.37
CA GLN A 291 -12.52 -0.83 26.48
C GLN A 291 -11.91 0.34 27.25
N THR A 292 -12.61 0.87 28.27
CA THR A 292 -12.10 1.94 29.10
C THR A 292 -10.87 1.50 29.88
N ARG A 293 -10.92 0.33 30.51
CA ARG A 293 -9.77 -0.26 31.21
C ARG A 293 -8.57 -0.48 30.24
N ALA A 294 -8.84 -1.00 29.05
CA ALA A 294 -7.79 -1.18 28.06
C ALA A 294 -7.19 0.16 27.59
N LEU A 295 -8.00 1.20 27.44
CA LEU A 295 -7.54 2.54 27.07
C LEU A 295 -6.63 3.15 28.17
N GLU A 296 -7.00 2.99 29.43
CA GLU A 296 -6.21 3.45 30.58
C GLU A 296 -4.87 2.70 30.65
N ASP A 297 -4.88 1.39 30.42
CA ASP A 297 -3.69 0.56 30.41
C ASP A 297 -2.76 0.90 29.22
N ILE A 298 -3.31 1.20 28.05
CA ILE A 298 -2.53 1.73 26.90
C ILE A 298 -1.86 3.05 27.29
N ARG A 299 -2.57 3.98 27.91
CA ARG A 299 -2.01 5.28 28.36
C ARG A 299 -0.92 5.08 29.40
N LEU A 300 -1.05 4.09 30.29
CA LEU A 300 0.01 3.70 31.23
C LEU A 300 1.25 3.20 30.48
N GLY A 301 1.10 2.35 29.47
CA GLY A 301 2.20 1.91 28.62
C GLY A 301 2.90 3.08 27.92
N PHE A 302 2.13 4.04 27.41
CA PHE A 302 2.68 5.25 26.79
C PHE A 302 3.46 6.12 27.77
N SER A 303 2.97 6.30 29.00
CA SER A 303 3.68 7.05 30.03
C SER A 303 5.04 6.42 30.42
N GLN A 304 5.21 5.13 30.17
CA GLN A 304 6.47 4.42 30.38
C GLN A 304 7.37 4.41 29.13
N ASN A 305 7.00 5.14 28.06
CA ASN A 305 7.69 5.16 26.77
C ASN A 305 7.89 3.76 26.16
N LYS A 306 6.93 2.84 26.37
CA LYS A 306 6.96 1.49 25.83
C LYS A 306 6.16 1.39 24.54
N VAL A 307 6.58 0.49 23.66
CA VAL A 307 5.72 -0.02 22.58
C VAL A 307 4.56 -0.75 23.23
N VAL A 308 3.33 -0.42 22.88
CA VAL A 308 2.14 -1.08 23.42
C VAL A 308 1.60 -2.08 22.42
N LEU A 309 1.39 -3.34 22.86
CA LEU A 309 0.72 -4.38 22.09
C LEU A 309 -0.72 -4.56 22.60
N LEU A 310 -1.69 -4.15 21.81
CA LEU A 310 -3.10 -4.40 22.08
C LEU A 310 -3.56 -5.69 21.40
N HIS A 311 -3.67 -6.75 22.18
CA HIS A 311 -4.20 -8.05 21.77
C HIS A 311 -5.70 -8.09 22.06
N GLY A 312 -6.52 -7.82 21.06
CA GLY A 312 -7.97 -7.79 21.21
C GLY A 312 -8.68 -8.67 20.19
N LEU A 313 -9.67 -9.44 20.64
CA LEU A 313 -10.44 -10.32 19.78
C LEU A 313 -11.03 -9.58 18.57
N THR A 314 -11.30 -10.32 17.49
CA THR A 314 -12.06 -9.78 16.35
C THR A 314 -13.45 -9.36 16.84
N GLY A 315 -13.84 -8.11 16.58
CA GLY A 315 -15.11 -7.55 17.07
C GLY A 315 -15.09 -7.06 18.52
N SER A 316 -13.93 -6.96 19.17
CA SER A 316 -13.81 -6.37 20.52
C SER A 316 -13.94 -4.85 20.56
N GLY A 317 -13.99 -4.19 19.40
CA GLY A 317 -14.06 -2.74 19.30
C GLY A 317 -12.73 -2.01 19.47
N LYS A 318 -11.61 -2.63 19.08
CA LYS A 318 -10.28 -1.97 19.01
C LYS A 318 -10.34 -0.61 18.32
N THR A 319 -11.12 -0.52 17.25
CA THR A 319 -11.28 0.72 16.48
C THR A 319 -11.82 1.89 17.31
N GLU A 320 -12.70 1.63 18.28
CA GLU A 320 -13.22 2.69 19.17
C GLU A 320 -12.12 3.24 20.08
N ILE A 321 -11.27 2.35 20.61
CA ILE A 321 -10.09 2.73 21.38
C ILE A 321 -9.15 3.58 20.50
N TYR A 322 -8.94 3.16 19.25
CA TYR A 322 -8.10 3.91 18.31
C TYR A 322 -8.65 5.32 18.06
N MET A 323 -9.96 5.44 17.85
CA MET A 323 -10.61 6.75 17.64
C MET A 323 -10.43 7.68 18.83
N GLN A 324 -10.47 7.16 20.06
CA GLN A 324 -10.22 7.95 21.25
C GLN A 324 -8.76 8.42 21.33
N LEU A 325 -7.80 7.52 21.07
CA LEU A 325 -6.37 7.87 21.06
C LEU A 325 -6.04 8.87 19.96
N ILE A 326 -6.65 8.75 18.78
CA ILE A 326 -6.51 9.72 17.67
C ILE A 326 -7.02 11.09 18.14
N ARG A 327 -8.20 11.14 18.77
CA ARG A 327 -8.77 12.40 19.28
C ARG A 327 -7.84 13.05 20.27
N ASP A 328 -7.37 12.31 21.26
CA ASP A 328 -6.44 12.79 22.27
C ASP A 328 -5.17 13.42 21.65
N ALA A 329 -4.60 12.79 20.61
CA ALA A 329 -3.42 13.32 19.93
C ALA A 329 -3.74 14.56 19.09
N LEU A 330 -4.85 14.56 18.33
CA LEU A 330 -5.27 15.70 17.54
C LEU A 330 -5.64 16.92 18.39
N ASP A 331 -6.19 16.71 19.59
CA ASP A 331 -6.54 17.79 20.54
C ASP A 331 -5.27 18.43 21.15
N ARG A 332 -4.16 17.68 21.20
CA ARG A 332 -2.83 18.24 21.55
C ARG A 332 -2.13 18.95 20.37
N GLY A 333 -2.77 18.99 19.19
CA GLY A 333 -2.19 19.57 17.97
C GLY A 333 -1.13 18.68 17.31
N GLU A 334 -1.10 17.40 17.62
CA GLU A 334 -0.15 16.44 17.08
C GLU A 334 -0.64 15.80 15.79
N GLN A 335 0.31 15.35 14.97
CA GLN A 335 0.02 14.52 13.78
C GLN A 335 -0.10 13.05 14.18
N VAL A 336 -0.98 12.34 13.52
CA VAL A 336 -1.25 10.92 13.76
C VAL A 336 -1.01 10.11 12.48
N LEU A 337 -0.27 9.02 12.60
CA LEU A 337 -0.13 8.01 11.55
C LEU A 337 -0.87 6.73 11.95
N TYR A 338 -1.95 6.43 11.22
CA TYR A 338 -2.70 5.19 11.37
C TYR A 338 -2.40 4.26 10.20
N MET A 339 -1.62 3.23 10.46
CA MET A 339 -1.19 2.25 9.48
C MET A 339 -2.16 1.07 9.41
N LEU A 340 -2.56 0.73 8.20
CA LEU A 340 -3.40 -0.42 7.88
C LEU A 340 -2.73 -1.26 6.78
N PRO A 341 -2.95 -2.59 6.76
CA PRO A 341 -2.62 -3.40 5.59
C PRO A 341 -3.29 -2.83 4.33
N GLU A 342 -2.61 -2.87 3.19
CA GLU A 342 -3.10 -2.23 1.95
C GLU A 342 -4.51 -2.71 1.54
N ILE A 343 -4.84 -3.98 1.84
CA ILE A 343 -6.15 -4.58 1.58
C ILE A 343 -7.20 -4.10 2.58
N ALA A 344 -6.80 -3.76 3.81
CA ALA A 344 -7.70 -3.29 4.87
C ALA A 344 -8.05 -1.80 4.78
N LEU A 345 -7.40 -1.04 3.88
CA LEU A 345 -7.75 0.34 3.54
C LEU A 345 -9.07 0.38 2.76
N THR A 346 -10.14 -0.09 3.40
CA THR A 346 -11.48 -0.13 2.82
C THR A 346 -12.17 1.23 2.97
N SER A 347 -13.10 1.50 2.06
CA SER A 347 -13.98 2.68 2.17
C SER A 347 -14.72 2.75 3.50
N GLN A 348 -15.02 1.60 4.08
CA GLN A 348 -15.75 1.49 5.34
C GLN A 348 -14.98 2.13 6.51
N ILE A 349 -13.72 1.77 6.73
CA ILE A 349 -12.90 2.36 7.80
C ILE A 349 -12.60 3.84 7.53
N ILE A 350 -12.32 4.18 6.27
CA ILE A 350 -12.05 5.56 5.86
C ILE A 350 -13.28 6.44 6.09
N ASN A 351 -14.46 5.98 5.70
CA ASN A 351 -15.71 6.73 5.91
C ASN A 351 -16.02 6.89 7.41
N ARG A 352 -15.79 5.84 8.21
CA ARG A 352 -15.98 5.88 9.65
C ARG A 352 -15.07 6.93 10.31
N LEU A 353 -13.80 6.99 9.91
CA LEU A 353 -12.87 8.02 10.38
C LEU A 353 -13.28 9.42 9.93
N ARG A 354 -13.74 9.57 8.67
CA ARG A 354 -14.19 10.86 8.14
C ARG A 354 -15.43 11.40 8.82
N VAL A 355 -16.37 10.53 9.21
CA VAL A 355 -17.53 10.94 10.00
C VAL A 355 -17.09 11.58 11.32
N GLN A 356 -16.04 11.07 11.97
CA GLN A 356 -15.57 11.58 13.25
C GLN A 356 -14.58 12.75 13.13
N PHE A 357 -13.67 12.71 12.18
CA PHE A 357 -12.55 13.66 12.10
C PHE A 357 -12.60 14.57 10.86
N GLY A 358 -13.60 14.41 10.01
CA GLY A 358 -13.85 15.27 8.86
C GLY A 358 -12.66 15.36 7.90
N ARG A 359 -12.30 16.60 7.54
CA ARG A 359 -11.21 16.90 6.58
C ARG A 359 -9.81 16.62 7.11
N LYS A 360 -9.65 16.39 8.42
CA LYS A 360 -8.35 16.02 8.99
C LYS A 360 -7.83 14.68 8.48
N VAL A 361 -8.72 13.79 7.97
CA VAL A 361 -8.40 12.45 7.49
C VAL A 361 -7.88 12.49 6.06
N GLN A 362 -6.61 12.20 5.87
CA GLN A 362 -6.00 11.98 4.57
C GLN A 362 -5.59 10.51 4.42
N VAL A 363 -5.81 9.98 3.23
CA VAL A 363 -5.43 8.59 2.90
C VAL A 363 -4.16 8.61 2.08
N TYR A 364 -3.23 7.66 2.32
CA TYR A 364 -1.99 7.55 1.58
C TYR A 364 -1.67 6.09 1.24
N HIS A 365 -1.73 5.73 -0.03
CA HIS A 365 -1.41 4.38 -0.51
C HIS A 365 -0.90 4.37 -1.95
N SER A 366 -0.37 3.23 -2.38
CA SER A 366 0.27 3.03 -3.69
C SER A 366 -0.65 3.21 -4.91
N ARG A 367 -1.98 3.15 -4.73
CA ARG A 367 -2.97 3.33 -5.80
C ARG A 367 -3.37 4.79 -6.04
N PHE A 368 -2.87 5.71 -5.23
CA PHE A 368 -3.07 7.14 -5.46
C PHE A 368 -2.21 7.61 -6.62
N SER A 369 -2.75 8.55 -7.41
CA SER A 369 -1.97 9.25 -8.42
C SER A 369 -0.82 10.01 -7.79
N GLU A 370 0.24 10.27 -8.55
CA GLU A 370 1.40 11.01 -8.06
C GLU A 370 1.00 12.40 -7.54
N ASN A 371 0.04 13.07 -8.17
CA ASN A 371 -0.46 14.37 -7.72
C ASN A 371 -1.16 14.30 -6.36
N GLU A 372 -1.99 13.28 -6.12
CA GLU A 372 -2.62 13.07 -4.82
C GLU A 372 -1.56 12.78 -3.74
N ARG A 373 -0.54 12.01 -4.08
CA ARG A 373 0.59 11.72 -3.17
C ARG A 373 1.37 12.99 -2.83
N MET A 374 1.59 13.86 -3.81
CA MET A 374 2.23 15.16 -3.61
C MET A 374 1.40 16.10 -2.72
N GLU A 375 0.08 16.14 -2.92
CA GLU A 375 -0.81 16.95 -2.08
C GLU A 375 -0.76 16.53 -0.61
N VAL A 376 -0.81 15.21 -0.36
CA VAL A 376 -0.69 14.68 1.01
C VAL A 376 0.71 14.97 1.58
N TRP A 377 1.78 14.79 0.79
CA TRP A 377 3.13 15.12 1.21
C TRP A 377 3.26 16.58 1.66
N GLN A 378 2.77 17.50 0.84
CA GLN A 378 2.80 18.94 1.17
C GLN A 378 1.94 19.28 2.39
N ALA A 379 0.75 18.67 2.53
CA ALA A 379 -0.13 18.89 3.67
C ALA A 379 0.53 18.45 4.99
N VAL A 380 1.23 17.30 4.97
CA VAL A 380 1.96 16.79 6.14
C VAL A 380 3.17 17.70 6.45
N ALA A 381 3.97 18.07 5.45
CA ALA A 381 5.14 18.92 5.61
C ALA A 381 4.79 20.29 6.18
N LYS A 382 3.66 20.89 5.77
CA LYS A 382 3.18 22.19 6.21
C LYS A 382 2.38 22.15 7.53
N GLN A 383 2.22 20.96 8.12
CA GLN A 383 1.37 20.76 9.31
C GLN A 383 -0.05 21.33 9.14
N SER A 384 -0.59 21.30 7.93
CA SER A 384 -1.94 21.77 7.70
C SER A 384 -2.95 20.90 8.45
N SER A 385 -4.14 21.47 8.75
CA SER A 385 -5.24 20.70 9.35
C SER A 385 -5.55 19.40 8.57
N GLU A 386 -5.42 19.44 7.25
CA GLU A 386 -5.61 18.30 6.36
C GLU A 386 -4.48 17.26 6.45
N GLY A 387 -3.31 17.63 7.00
CA GLY A 387 -2.17 16.73 7.22
C GLY A 387 -2.08 16.17 8.64
N SER A 388 -3.12 16.33 9.48
CA SER A 388 -3.06 15.94 10.89
C SER A 388 -3.30 14.45 11.14
N LEU A 389 -4.19 13.79 10.37
CA LEU A 389 -4.46 12.34 10.48
C LEU A 389 -4.23 11.65 9.16
N ILE A 390 -3.15 10.89 9.08
CA ILE A 390 -2.81 10.11 7.91
C ILE A 390 -3.20 8.65 8.13
N VAL A 391 -4.03 8.13 7.22
CA VAL A 391 -4.41 6.72 7.17
C VAL A 391 -3.73 6.09 5.96
N GLY A 392 -2.84 5.14 6.19
CA GLY A 392 -2.05 4.64 5.07
C GLY A 392 -1.49 3.23 5.22
N ALA A 393 -0.95 2.73 4.11
CA ALA A 393 -0.15 1.50 4.10
C ALA A 393 1.30 1.80 4.52
N ARG A 394 2.17 0.78 4.49
CA ARG A 394 3.60 0.91 4.88
C ARG A 394 4.32 2.10 4.26
N SER A 395 3.96 2.55 3.05
CA SER A 395 4.59 3.69 2.40
C SER A 395 4.30 5.04 3.08
N SER A 396 3.29 5.13 3.93
CA SER A 396 2.98 6.35 4.68
C SER A 396 4.02 6.69 5.76
N LEU A 397 4.88 5.75 6.14
CA LEU A 397 6.03 5.99 7.01
C LEU A 397 7.03 7.03 6.45
N PHE A 398 7.00 7.24 5.13
CA PHE A 398 7.95 8.13 4.48
C PHE A 398 7.50 9.58 4.38
N LEU A 399 6.31 9.89 4.87
CA LEU A 399 5.80 11.26 4.86
C LEU A 399 6.59 12.18 5.81
N PRO A 400 6.73 13.48 5.48
CA PRO A 400 7.55 14.43 6.22
C PRO A 400 6.83 14.96 7.47
N PHE A 401 6.56 14.11 8.43
CA PHE A 401 5.98 14.51 9.71
C PHE A 401 6.91 15.47 10.46
N ARG A 402 6.34 16.45 11.14
CA ARG A 402 7.08 17.41 11.96
C ARG A 402 6.71 17.34 13.44
N ASN A 403 5.44 17.04 13.73
CA ASN A 403 4.92 16.92 15.09
C ASN A 403 4.12 15.63 15.26
N LEU A 404 4.76 14.50 14.99
CA LEU A 404 4.14 13.18 15.07
C LEU A 404 4.00 12.75 16.53
N GLY A 405 2.75 12.64 17.02
CA GLY A 405 2.43 12.28 18.42
C GLY A 405 1.97 10.85 18.61
N LEU A 406 1.44 10.21 17.57
CA LEU A 406 0.93 8.84 17.68
C LEU A 406 1.14 8.07 16.38
N ILE A 407 1.68 6.87 16.49
CA ILE A 407 1.71 5.86 15.43
C ILE A 407 0.86 4.67 15.86
N MET A 408 -0.08 4.26 15.02
CA MET A 408 -0.85 3.04 15.21
C MET A 408 -0.63 2.09 14.05
N VAL A 409 -0.34 0.83 14.35
CA VAL A 409 -0.16 -0.25 13.37
C VAL A 409 -1.23 -1.30 13.63
N ASP A 410 -2.30 -1.28 12.86
CA ASP A 410 -3.37 -2.27 13.00
C ASP A 410 -3.03 -3.53 12.21
N GLU A 411 -3.51 -4.68 12.68
CA GLU A 411 -3.15 -5.99 12.14
C GLU A 411 -1.62 -6.14 11.99
N GLU A 412 -0.86 -5.86 13.07
CA GLU A 412 0.61 -5.76 13.08
C GLU A 412 1.33 -6.98 12.50
N HIS A 413 0.68 -8.15 12.58
CA HIS A 413 1.15 -9.43 12.08
C HIS A 413 1.06 -9.56 10.56
N ASP A 414 0.41 -8.61 9.87
CA ASP A 414 0.10 -8.75 8.45
C ASP A 414 1.37 -8.79 7.57
N PRO A 415 1.51 -9.83 6.69
CA PRO A 415 2.67 -9.93 5.81
C PRO A 415 2.80 -8.79 4.79
N SER A 416 1.74 -8.03 4.52
CA SER A 416 1.80 -6.89 3.58
C SER A 416 2.63 -5.71 4.10
N TYR A 417 2.96 -5.68 5.40
CA TYR A 417 3.91 -4.72 5.94
C TYR A 417 5.34 -4.98 5.49
N LYS A 418 5.67 -6.19 5.04
CA LYS A 418 6.99 -6.46 4.43
C LYS A 418 7.01 -6.01 2.97
N GLN A 419 7.99 -5.19 2.61
CA GLN A 419 8.32 -4.87 1.22
C GLN A 419 9.29 -5.90 0.66
N ASN A 420 8.88 -6.64 -0.38
CA ASN A 420 9.73 -7.65 -0.99
C ASN A 420 10.60 -7.09 -2.12
N ASP A 421 10.04 -6.19 -2.92
CA ASP A 421 10.70 -5.54 -4.06
C ASP A 421 9.99 -4.22 -4.38
N PRO A 422 10.72 -3.16 -4.76
CA PRO A 422 12.17 -3.00 -4.76
C PRO A 422 12.77 -2.81 -3.35
N ALA A 423 14.11 -2.63 -3.27
CA ALA A 423 14.75 -2.17 -2.04
C ALA A 423 14.32 -0.71 -1.71
N PRO A 424 14.30 -0.35 -0.43
CA PRO A 424 14.61 -1.13 0.79
C PRO A 424 13.56 -2.21 1.05
N ARG A 425 14.00 -3.42 1.41
CA ARG A 425 13.12 -4.56 1.75
C ARG A 425 12.72 -4.53 3.21
N TYR A 426 12.10 -3.44 3.64
CA TYR A 426 11.80 -3.17 5.05
C TYR A 426 10.51 -3.84 5.51
N GLN A 427 10.42 -4.07 6.83
CA GLN A 427 9.20 -4.45 7.52
C GLN A 427 8.58 -3.18 8.12
N GLY A 428 7.37 -2.81 7.66
CA GLY A 428 6.73 -1.56 8.03
C GLY A 428 6.42 -1.43 9.53
N ARG A 429 6.02 -2.52 10.20
CA ARG A 429 5.82 -2.53 11.65
C ARG A 429 7.12 -2.18 12.40
N ASP A 430 8.22 -2.85 12.06
CA ASP A 430 9.49 -2.67 12.74
C ASP A 430 10.09 -1.29 12.43
N ALA A 431 9.86 -0.81 11.20
CA ALA A 431 10.23 0.55 10.81
C ALA A 431 9.40 1.61 11.56
N ALA A 432 8.11 1.37 11.81
CA ALA A 432 7.26 2.23 12.62
C ALA A 432 7.73 2.29 14.08
N ILE A 433 8.17 1.15 14.64
CA ILE A 433 8.75 1.09 16.01
C ILE A 433 10.05 1.91 16.08
N TYR A 434 10.92 1.80 15.08
CA TYR A 434 12.12 2.63 15.05
C TYR A 434 11.79 4.12 14.92
N MET A 435 10.85 4.44 14.03
CA MET A 435 10.38 5.81 13.81
C MET A 435 9.78 6.41 15.09
N SER A 436 9.04 5.63 15.88
CA SER A 436 8.47 6.13 17.14
C SER A 436 9.56 6.56 18.13
N GLY A 437 10.67 5.82 18.20
CA GLY A 437 11.82 6.22 19.01
C GLY A 437 12.51 7.48 18.48
N LEU A 438 12.61 7.61 17.15
CA LEU A 438 13.23 8.76 16.50
C LEU A 438 12.46 10.07 16.74
N TYR A 439 11.12 10.02 16.59
CA TYR A 439 10.24 11.16 16.82
C TYR A 439 9.82 11.34 18.28
N ASN A 440 10.27 10.46 19.18
CA ASN A 440 9.82 10.41 20.59
C ASN A 440 8.31 10.40 20.72
N THR A 441 7.63 9.57 19.93
CA THR A 441 6.17 9.48 19.82
C THR A 441 5.65 8.14 20.34
N HIS A 442 4.38 8.10 20.70
CA HIS A 442 3.72 6.88 21.15
C HIS A 442 3.45 5.94 19.99
N ILE A 443 3.57 4.63 20.24
CA ILE A 443 3.23 3.59 19.26
C ILE A 443 2.34 2.50 19.85
N LEU A 444 1.28 2.17 19.11
CA LEU A 444 0.34 1.10 19.41
C LEU A 444 0.34 0.07 18.28
N LEU A 445 0.62 -1.18 18.62
CA LEU A 445 0.47 -2.33 17.74
C LEU A 445 -0.85 -3.02 18.07
N GLY A 446 -1.79 -3.06 17.15
CA GLY A 446 -3.09 -3.67 17.36
C GLY A 446 -3.28 -4.94 16.53
N THR A 447 -3.86 -5.97 17.13
CA THR A 447 -4.11 -7.23 16.43
C THR A 447 -5.09 -8.13 17.20
N ALA A 448 -5.71 -9.07 16.48
CA ALA A 448 -6.45 -10.16 17.11
C ALA A 448 -5.59 -11.43 17.28
N THR A 449 -4.56 -11.56 16.50
CA THR A 449 -3.65 -12.70 16.44
C THR A 449 -2.23 -12.19 16.33
N PRO A 450 -1.57 -11.83 17.43
CA PRO A 450 -0.23 -11.26 17.42
C PRO A 450 0.76 -12.07 16.60
N SER A 451 1.78 -11.42 16.03
CA SER A 451 2.94 -12.15 15.56
C SER A 451 3.70 -12.75 16.74
N VAL A 452 4.31 -13.92 16.52
CA VAL A 452 5.07 -14.62 17.58
C VAL A 452 6.18 -13.72 18.14
N GLU A 453 6.82 -12.92 17.29
CA GLU A 453 7.85 -11.98 17.71
C GLU A 453 7.30 -10.84 18.58
N SER A 454 6.16 -10.22 18.21
CA SER A 454 5.57 -9.15 19.02
C SER A 454 5.07 -9.68 20.36
N TYR A 455 4.46 -10.85 20.37
CA TYR A 455 3.99 -11.49 21.61
C TYR A 455 5.16 -11.88 22.51
N PHE A 456 6.26 -12.43 21.94
CA PHE A 456 7.48 -12.71 22.69
C PHE A 456 8.03 -11.44 23.37
N HIS A 457 8.05 -10.32 22.66
CA HIS A 457 8.49 -9.05 23.21
C HIS A 457 7.56 -8.52 24.30
N ALA A 458 6.27 -8.79 24.20
CA ALA A 458 5.31 -8.46 25.24
C ALA A 458 5.52 -9.33 26.49
N MET A 459 5.61 -10.64 26.32
CA MET A 459 5.83 -11.57 27.44
C MET A 459 7.19 -11.38 28.14
N SER A 460 8.21 -10.95 27.40
CA SER A 460 9.52 -10.57 27.97
C SER A 460 9.55 -9.19 28.64
N GLY A 461 8.44 -8.45 28.69
CA GLY A 461 8.32 -7.12 29.30
C GLY A 461 8.96 -5.98 28.49
N LYS A 462 9.44 -6.28 27.26
CA LYS A 462 9.96 -5.25 26.36
C LYS A 462 8.84 -4.37 25.79
N TYR A 463 7.66 -4.96 25.48
CA TYR A 463 6.46 -4.23 25.12
C TYR A 463 5.49 -4.23 26.31
N HIS A 464 4.66 -3.20 26.39
CA HIS A 464 3.53 -3.19 27.32
C HIS A 464 2.37 -3.98 26.70
N TYR A 465 1.90 -5.00 27.40
CA TYR A 465 0.86 -5.91 26.90
C TYR A 465 -0.51 -5.53 27.44
N VAL A 466 -1.47 -5.26 26.54
CA VAL A 466 -2.86 -4.97 26.87
C VAL A 466 -3.75 -6.00 26.20
N ARG A 467 -4.58 -6.70 27.01
CA ARG A 467 -5.52 -7.71 26.50
C ARG A 467 -6.95 -7.20 26.52
N LEU A 468 -7.64 -7.32 25.36
CA LEU A 468 -9.07 -7.03 25.24
C LEU A 468 -9.80 -8.32 24.86
N ALA A 469 -10.15 -9.11 25.87
CA ALA A 469 -10.63 -10.49 25.74
C ALA A 469 -12.12 -10.60 25.41
N GLU A 470 -12.90 -9.51 25.51
CA GLU A 470 -14.34 -9.53 25.33
C GLU A 470 -14.74 -8.94 23.97
N ARG A 471 -15.73 -9.55 23.32
CA ARG A 471 -16.36 -8.95 22.13
C ARG A 471 -17.34 -7.86 22.58
N PHE A 472 -17.43 -6.80 21.77
CA PHE A 472 -18.37 -5.72 22.02
C PHE A 472 -19.82 -6.24 21.99
N GLY A 473 -20.64 -5.78 22.98
CA GLY A 473 -22.05 -6.18 23.06
C GLY A 473 -22.30 -7.62 23.48
N GLY A 474 -21.31 -8.33 24.03
CA GLY A 474 -21.49 -9.72 24.52
C GLY A 474 -21.63 -10.74 23.39
N ALA A 475 -21.22 -10.43 22.17
CA ALA A 475 -21.26 -11.37 21.05
C ALA A 475 -20.35 -12.57 21.33
N MET A 476 -20.86 -13.80 21.15
CA MET A 476 -20.09 -15.04 21.33
C MET A 476 -19.09 -15.25 20.19
N LEU A 477 -17.99 -15.96 20.47
CA LEU A 477 -17.10 -16.46 19.44
C LEU A 477 -17.83 -17.48 18.56
N PRO A 478 -17.50 -17.59 17.26
CA PRO A 478 -18.10 -18.59 16.40
C PRO A 478 -17.70 -20.00 16.84
N GLU A 479 -18.62 -20.94 16.72
CA GLU A 479 -18.28 -22.33 16.80
C GLU A 479 -17.48 -22.79 15.59
N ILE A 480 -16.39 -23.54 15.80
CA ILE A 480 -15.52 -23.98 14.71
C ILE A 480 -15.61 -25.51 14.60
N LEU A 481 -16.09 -25.99 13.46
CA LEU A 481 -16.21 -27.39 13.12
C LEU A 481 -15.14 -27.79 12.10
N ILE A 482 -14.53 -28.94 12.29
CA ILE A 482 -13.55 -29.52 11.36
C ILE A 482 -14.24 -30.60 10.54
N ALA A 483 -14.24 -30.45 9.22
CA ALA A 483 -14.76 -31.47 8.31
C ALA A 483 -13.61 -32.35 7.81
N ASP A 484 -13.68 -33.63 8.10
CA ASP A 484 -12.70 -34.65 7.70
C ASP A 484 -12.95 -35.12 6.25
N LEU A 485 -12.20 -34.53 5.32
CA LEU A 485 -12.28 -34.87 3.90
C LEU A 485 -11.80 -36.27 3.59
N LYS A 486 -10.91 -36.84 4.41
CA LYS A 486 -10.41 -38.22 4.25
C LYS A 486 -11.50 -39.25 4.52
N GLU A 487 -12.23 -39.04 5.60
CA GLU A 487 -13.35 -39.92 5.98
C GLU A 487 -14.51 -39.81 4.99
N ASP A 488 -14.90 -38.59 4.63
CA ASP A 488 -15.99 -38.33 3.68
C ASP A 488 -15.68 -38.86 2.28
N THR A 489 -14.43 -38.83 1.84
CA THR A 489 -14.00 -39.42 0.57
C THR A 489 -14.07 -40.94 0.61
N LYS A 490 -13.59 -41.58 1.69
CA LYS A 490 -13.71 -43.03 1.87
C LYS A 490 -15.17 -43.48 1.83
N LYS A 491 -16.06 -42.73 2.42
CA LYS A 491 -17.51 -43.02 2.46
C LYS A 491 -18.24 -42.61 1.18
N GLN A 492 -17.51 -42.08 0.15
CA GLN A 492 -18.06 -41.59 -1.11
C GLN A 492 -19.17 -40.53 -0.94
N LYS A 493 -19.09 -39.72 0.12
CA LYS A 493 -20.07 -38.69 0.46
C LYS A 493 -19.77 -37.32 -0.08
N MET A 494 -18.54 -37.11 -0.57
CA MET A 494 -18.12 -35.84 -1.15
C MET A 494 -18.90 -35.49 -2.41
N LYS A 495 -19.31 -34.24 -2.57
CA LYS A 495 -19.83 -33.70 -3.82
C LYS A 495 -18.86 -32.66 -4.38
N GLY A 496 -18.05 -33.07 -5.35
CA GLY A 496 -16.92 -32.23 -5.81
C GLY A 496 -15.95 -31.96 -4.67
N ILE A 497 -15.73 -30.67 -4.37
CA ILE A 497 -14.84 -30.22 -3.29
C ILE A 497 -15.57 -30.02 -1.95
N PHE A 498 -16.86 -30.23 -1.89
CA PHE A 498 -17.69 -29.92 -0.73
C PHE A 498 -17.97 -31.16 0.12
N SER A 499 -17.71 -31.04 1.41
CA SER A 499 -18.12 -32.05 2.39
C SER A 499 -19.63 -32.05 2.59
N PRO A 500 -20.25 -33.20 3.00
CA PRO A 500 -21.66 -33.22 3.33
C PRO A 500 -22.05 -32.24 4.41
N MET A 501 -21.17 -32.05 5.41
CA MET A 501 -21.38 -31.10 6.49
C MET A 501 -21.53 -29.67 5.92
N LEU A 502 -20.63 -29.24 5.03
CA LEU A 502 -20.67 -27.90 4.46
C LEU A 502 -21.93 -27.69 3.64
N LEU A 503 -22.29 -28.61 2.74
CA LEU A 503 -23.48 -28.47 1.90
C LEU A 503 -24.78 -28.40 2.71
N LYS A 504 -24.89 -29.26 3.73
CA LYS A 504 -26.02 -29.21 4.66
C LYS A 504 -26.14 -27.87 5.36
N THR A 505 -25.04 -27.39 5.94
CA THR A 505 -25.03 -26.11 6.68
C THR A 505 -25.28 -24.92 5.75
N LEU A 506 -24.75 -24.94 4.52
CA LEU A 506 -25.05 -23.92 3.52
C LEU A 506 -26.54 -23.82 3.24
N SER A 507 -27.20 -24.93 2.97
CA SER A 507 -28.64 -24.98 2.72
C SER A 507 -29.45 -24.49 3.93
N GLU A 508 -29.09 -24.90 5.14
CA GLU A 508 -29.73 -24.45 6.39
C GLU A 508 -29.55 -22.94 6.64
N THR A 509 -28.37 -22.39 6.30
CA THR A 509 -28.06 -20.97 6.46
C THR A 509 -28.87 -20.14 5.49
N THR A 510 -28.95 -20.58 4.24
CA THR A 510 -29.74 -19.89 3.20
C THR A 510 -31.24 -19.94 3.49
N ALA A 511 -31.74 -21.08 3.98
CA ALA A 511 -33.14 -21.22 4.40
C ALA A 511 -33.53 -20.26 5.55
N LYS A 512 -32.56 -19.77 6.33
CA LYS A 512 -32.74 -18.76 7.37
C LYS A 512 -32.54 -17.32 6.85
N GLU A 513 -32.41 -17.11 5.55
CA GLU A 513 -32.11 -15.83 4.94
C GLU A 513 -30.80 -15.19 5.46
N LYS A 514 -29.83 -16.05 5.83
CA LYS A 514 -28.52 -15.62 6.29
C LYS A 514 -27.46 -15.82 5.20
N GLN A 515 -26.39 -15.07 5.30
CA GLN A 515 -25.30 -15.07 4.32
C GLN A 515 -24.15 -16.00 4.70
N SER A 516 -23.43 -16.46 3.70
CA SER A 516 -22.27 -17.33 3.86
C SER A 516 -21.05 -16.79 3.14
N ILE A 517 -19.85 -17.04 3.71
CA ILE A 517 -18.57 -16.75 3.09
C ILE A 517 -17.82 -18.05 2.86
N LEU A 518 -17.40 -18.31 1.62
CA LEU A 518 -16.53 -19.43 1.29
C LEU A 518 -15.13 -18.92 1.02
N PHE A 519 -14.24 -19.24 1.92
CA PHE A 519 -12.85 -18.82 1.86
C PHE A 519 -11.97 -19.87 1.20
N ARG A 520 -11.13 -19.41 0.27
CA ARG A 520 -10.07 -20.22 -0.30
C ARG A 520 -8.74 -19.48 -0.27
N ASN A 521 -7.72 -20.11 0.27
CA ASN A 521 -6.37 -19.57 0.17
C ASN A 521 -5.84 -19.76 -1.25
N ARG A 522 -5.63 -18.66 -2.01
CA ARG A 522 -5.16 -18.68 -3.40
C ARG A 522 -3.66 -18.96 -3.54
N ARG A 523 -2.87 -18.82 -2.49
CA ARG A 523 -1.43 -19.07 -2.56
C ARG A 523 -1.17 -20.58 -2.68
N GLY A 524 -0.95 -21.04 -3.92
CA GLY A 524 -0.52 -22.39 -4.26
C GLY A 524 -1.43 -23.19 -5.19
N PHE A 525 -2.65 -22.77 -5.52
CA PHE A 525 -3.55 -23.51 -6.42
C PHE A 525 -4.23 -22.55 -7.41
N ALA A 526 -3.56 -22.33 -8.54
CA ALA A 526 -4.21 -21.84 -9.73
C ALA A 526 -4.73 -23.04 -10.55
N PRO A 527 -5.84 -22.92 -11.31
CA PRO A 527 -6.25 -23.98 -12.22
C PRO A 527 -5.11 -24.26 -13.21
N MET A 528 -4.55 -25.45 -13.08
CA MET A 528 -3.44 -25.91 -13.92
C MET A 528 -3.93 -26.95 -14.90
N LEU A 529 -3.45 -26.88 -16.12
CA LEU A 529 -3.63 -27.95 -17.07
C LEU A 529 -2.64 -29.07 -16.74
N GLU A 530 -3.11 -30.28 -16.51
CA GLU A 530 -2.28 -31.45 -16.22
C GLU A 530 -2.61 -32.60 -17.14
N CYS A 531 -1.60 -33.28 -17.63
CA CYS A 531 -1.76 -34.52 -18.38
C CYS A 531 -2.15 -35.67 -17.43
N ASN A 532 -3.24 -36.34 -17.73
CA ASN A 532 -3.71 -37.47 -16.91
C ASN A 532 -2.80 -38.70 -16.99
N LYS A 533 -1.98 -38.79 -18.06
CA LYS A 533 -1.11 -39.96 -18.32
C LYS A 533 0.26 -39.84 -17.67
N CYS A 534 0.92 -38.68 -17.83
CA CYS A 534 2.29 -38.48 -17.34
C CYS A 534 2.40 -37.36 -16.29
N HIS A 535 1.31 -36.75 -15.90
CA HIS A 535 1.24 -35.64 -14.91
C HIS A 535 2.01 -34.37 -15.32
N TRP A 536 2.36 -34.24 -16.62
CA TRP A 536 2.98 -33.01 -17.12
C TRP A 536 2.05 -31.82 -16.96
N VAL A 537 2.65 -30.69 -16.55
CA VAL A 537 1.97 -29.39 -16.36
C VAL A 537 2.73 -28.34 -17.18
N PRO A 538 2.05 -27.49 -17.99
CA PRO A 538 2.69 -26.39 -18.69
C PRO A 538 3.31 -25.39 -17.72
N HIS A 539 4.58 -25.06 -17.92
CA HIS A 539 5.33 -24.09 -17.14
C HIS A 539 5.60 -22.81 -17.91
N CYS A 540 5.76 -21.73 -17.20
CA CYS A 540 6.20 -20.47 -17.77
C CYS A 540 7.67 -20.60 -18.24
N VAL A 541 7.93 -20.24 -19.49
CA VAL A 541 9.29 -20.27 -20.05
C VAL A 541 10.27 -19.30 -19.36
N GLN A 542 9.75 -18.31 -18.61
CA GLN A 542 10.55 -17.28 -17.95
C GLN A 542 10.67 -17.48 -16.44
N CYS A 543 9.68 -18.09 -15.79
CA CYS A 543 9.55 -18.08 -14.34
C CYS A 543 9.61 -19.45 -13.67
N ASP A 544 9.61 -20.53 -14.42
CA ASP A 544 9.61 -21.92 -13.92
C ASP A 544 8.48 -22.19 -12.91
N ILE A 545 7.31 -21.62 -13.15
CA ILE A 545 6.09 -21.86 -12.38
C ILE A 545 5.00 -22.38 -13.31
N SER A 546 4.10 -23.14 -12.76
CA SER A 546 2.93 -23.63 -13.48
C SER A 546 2.10 -22.46 -14.00
N LEU A 547 1.65 -22.55 -15.25
CA LEU A 547 0.76 -21.56 -15.84
C LEU A 547 -0.66 -21.75 -15.32
N THR A 548 -1.32 -20.65 -15.06
CA THR A 548 -2.70 -20.60 -14.62
C THR A 548 -3.64 -20.48 -15.81
N TYR A 549 -4.67 -21.29 -15.85
CA TYR A 549 -5.71 -21.19 -16.87
C TYR A 549 -6.70 -20.08 -16.56
N HIS A 550 -6.94 -19.21 -17.53
CA HIS A 550 -7.93 -18.14 -17.49
C HIS A 550 -9.09 -18.45 -18.45
N LYS A 551 -10.22 -18.85 -17.89
CA LYS A 551 -11.40 -19.26 -18.67
C LYS A 551 -11.95 -18.13 -19.56
N SER A 552 -11.94 -16.87 -19.07
CA SER A 552 -12.49 -15.71 -19.79
C SER A 552 -11.77 -15.40 -21.11
N VAL A 553 -10.49 -15.76 -21.21
CA VAL A 553 -9.66 -15.53 -22.40
C VAL A 553 -9.14 -16.82 -23.02
N HIS A 554 -9.53 -17.96 -22.45
CA HIS A 554 -9.13 -19.31 -22.87
C HIS A 554 -7.62 -19.48 -23.07
N GLN A 555 -6.83 -18.92 -22.14
CA GLN A 555 -5.36 -18.92 -22.18
C GLN A 555 -4.75 -19.37 -20.86
N LEU A 556 -3.54 -19.90 -20.96
CA LEU A 556 -2.65 -20.17 -19.83
C LEU A 556 -1.77 -18.94 -19.60
N LYS A 557 -1.71 -18.39 -18.37
CA LYS A 557 -0.95 -17.17 -18.04
C LYS A 557 -0.05 -17.35 -16.82
N CYS A 558 1.10 -16.71 -16.87
CA CYS A 558 2.01 -16.57 -15.73
C CYS A 558 1.66 -15.35 -14.90
N HIS A 559 1.38 -15.52 -13.60
CA HIS A 559 1.07 -14.41 -12.69
C HIS A 559 2.28 -13.61 -12.20
N TYR A 560 3.50 -14.04 -12.54
CA TYR A 560 4.73 -13.34 -12.15
C TYR A 560 5.22 -12.39 -13.24
N CYS A 561 5.25 -12.84 -14.51
CA CYS A 561 5.78 -12.04 -15.61
C CYS A 561 4.76 -11.68 -16.70
N GLY A 562 3.51 -12.18 -16.61
CA GLY A 562 2.46 -11.94 -17.60
C GLY A 562 2.57 -12.76 -18.90
N TYR A 563 3.56 -13.68 -19.01
CA TYR A 563 3.64 -14.59 -20.14
C TYR A 563 2.33 -15.35 -20.34
N SER A 564 1.85 -15.45 -21.58
CA SER A 564 0.62 -16.17 -21.94
C SER A 564 0.83 -17.09 -23.14
N MET A 565 0.14 -18.23 -23.12
CA MET A 565 0.08 -19.16 -24.25
C MET A 565 -1.34 -19.72 -24.40
N ASN A 566 -1.66 -20.18 -25.60
CA ASN A 566 -2.91 -20.88 -25.84
C ASN A 566 -2.89 -22.25 -25.14
N VAL A 567 -4.09 -22.76 -24.79
CA VAL A 567 -4.24 -24.09 -24.19
C VAL A 567 -3.74 -25.13 -25.21
N PRO A 568 -2.72 -25.94 -24.88
CA PRO A 568 -2.22 -26.96 -25.81
C PRO A 568 -3.24 -28.09 -25.93
N SER A 569 -3.44 -28.58 -27.15
CA SER A 569 -4.34 -29.70 -27.44
C SER A 569 -3.73 -31.07 -27.12
N LYS A 570 -2.40 -31.12 -26.93
CA LYS A 570 -1.64 -32.33 -26.59
C LYS A 570 -0.63 -32.04 -25.48
N CYS A 571 -0.30 -33.07 -24.72
CA CYS A 571 0.77 -33.02 -23.73
C CYS A 571 2.10 -32.72 -24.37
N GLY A 572 2.88 -31.78 -23.80
CA GLY A 572 4.22 -31.43 -24.31
C GLY A 572 5.27 -32.50 -24.10
N GLU A 573 5.03 -33.50 -23.22
CA GLU A 573 5.98 -34.58 -22.94
C GLU A 573 5.58 -35.91 -23.60
N CYS A 574 4.36 -36.37 -23.45
CA CYS A 574 3.92 -37.69 -23.90
C CYS A 574 2.90 -37.66 -25.03
N GLU A 575 2.62 -36.50 -25.60
CA GLU A 575 1.68 -36.23 -26.70
C GLU A 575 0.23 -36.73 -26.48
N SER A 576 -0.10 -37.13 -25.26
CA SER A 576 -1.47 -37.52 -24.89
C SER A 576 -2.44 -36.36 -25.03
N THR A 577 -3.64 -36.61 -25.53
CA THR A 577 -4.75 -35.66 -25.61
C THR A 577 -5.58 -35.62 -24.35
N ASP A 578 -5.34 -36.57 -23.39
CA ASP A 578 -6.07 -36.58 -22.10
C ASP A 578 -5.48 -35.54 -21.13
N MET A 579 -5.85 -34.31 -21.37
CA MET A 579 -5.47 -33.16 -20.55
C MET A 579 -6.64 -32.77 -19.68
N ARG A 580 -6.38 -32.62 -18.38
CA ARG A 580 -7.40 -32.19 -17.40
C ARG A 580 -6.99 -30.93 -16.65
N MET A 581 -7.99 -30.10 -16.37
CA MET A 581 -7.80 -28.97 -15.49
C MET A 581 -7.77 -29.47 -14.05
N LYS A 582 -6.61 -29.35 -13.41
CA LYS A 582 -6.45 -29.57 -11.97
C LYS A 582 -6.24 -28.22 -11.26
N GLY A 583 -6.74 -28.16 -10.07
CA GLY A 583 -6.73 -26.93 -9.27
C GLY A 583 -8.07 -26.20 -9.35
N PHE A 584 -8.48 -25.74 -8.22
CA PHE A 584 -9.78 -25.14 -8.07
C PHE A 584 -9.57 -23.63 -7.92
N GLY A 585 -9.77 -22.83 -8.98
CA GLY A 585 -9.97 -21.39 -8.84
C GLY A 585 -11.30 -21.10 -8.15
N THR A 586 -11.50 -19.89 -7.69
CA THR A 586 -12.79 -19.40 -7.18
C THR A 586 -13.91 -19.57 -8.20
N GLU A 587 -13.58 -19.55 -9.47
CA GLU A 587 -14.47 -19.78 -10.61
C GLU A 587 -15.09 -21.19 -10.62
N LYS A 588 -14.25 -22.21 -10.41
CA LYS A 588 -14.76 -23.60 -10.33
C LYS A 588 -15.62 -23.83 -9.09
N ILE A 589 -15.32 -23.18 -7.97
CA ILE A 589 -16.11 -23.25 -6.75
C ILE A 589 -17.51 -22.69 -7.02
N GLU A 590 -17.59 -21.55 -7.71
CA GLU A 590 -18.86 -20.93 -8.12
C GLU A 590 -19.66 -21.86 -9.05
N GLU A 591 -19.02 -22.42 -10.08
CA GLU A 591 -19.66 -23.33 -11.04
C GLU A 591 -20.22 -24.60 -10.38
N GLU A 592 -19.39 -25.28 -9.56
CA GLU A 592 -19.79 -26.49 -8.85
C GLU A 592 -20.92 -26.20 -7.86
N LEU A 593 -20.83 -25.09 -7.10
CA LEU A 593 -21.84 -24.72 -6.14
C LEU A 593 -23.16 -24.33 -6.80
N SER A 594 -23.11 -23.56 -7.88
CA SER A 594 -24.31 -23.21 -8.68
C SER A 594 -25.00 -24.43 -9.27
N SER A 595 -24.23 -25.47 -9.65
CA SER A 595 -24.77 -26.74 -10.14
C SER A 595 -25.42 -27.57 -9.02
N LEU A 596 -24.89 -27.50 -7.80
CA LEU A 596 -25.39 -28.30 -6.65
C LEU A 596 -26.60 -27.64 -5.98
N ILE A 597 -26.63 -26.31 -5.94
CA ILE A 597 -27.68 -25.52 -5.28
C ILE A 597 -27.99 -24.31 -6.19
N PRO A 598 -28.85 -24.49 -7.24
CA PRO A 598 -29.11 -23.46 -8.23
C PRO A 598 -29.80 -22.18 -7.72
N GLU A 599 -30.46 -22.27 -6.56
CA GLU A 599 -31.19 -21.13 -5.98
C GLU A 599 -30.28 -20.09 -5.33
N LEU A 600 -29.01 -20.40 -5.11
CA LEU A 600 -28.07 -19.50 -4.45
C LEU A 600 -27.63 -18.34 -5.36
N ARG A 601 -27.73 -17.11 -4.84
CA ARG A 601 -27.11 -15.92 -5.46
C ARG A 601 -25.66 -15.85 -5.04
N ILE A 602 -24.78 -16.32 -5.92
CA ILE A 602 -23.33 -16.43 -5.64
C ILE A 602 -22.58 -15.29 -6.29
N ALA A 603 -21.57 -14.77 -5.60
CA ALA A 603 -20.63 -13.82 -6.18
C ALA A 603 -19.18 -14.13 -5.77
N ARG A 604 -18.22 -13.72 -6.60
CA ARG A 604 -16.78 -13.88 -6.35
C ARG A 604 -16.09 -12.57 -6.04
N MET A 605 -15.20 -12.61 -5.04
CA MET A 605 -14.28 -11.54 -4.70
C MET A 605 -12.85 -12.04 -4.81
N ASP A 606 -12.25 -11.85 -5.98
CA ASP A 606 -10.85 -12.16 -6.27
C ASP A 606 -10.18 -11.05 -7.09
N LEU A 607 -8.87 -11.17 -7.35
CA LEU A 607 -8.12 -10.16 -8.09
C LEU A 607 -8.63 -9.94 -9.51
N ASP A 608 -9.25 -10.95 -10.12
CA ASP A 608 -9.72 -10.86 -11.51
C ASP A 608 -11.06 -10.13 -11.58
N THR A 609 -11.94 -10.33 -10.60
CA THR A 609 -13.26 -9.68 -10.52
C THR A 609 -13.17 -8.25 -9.97
N THR A 610 -12.11 -7.92 -9.23
CA THR A 610 -11.96 -6.65 -8.51
C THR A 610 -10.93 -5.68 -9.11
N ARG A 611 -10.53 -5.87 -10.38
CA ARG A 611 -9.57 -4.99 -11.07
C ARG A 611 -10.06 -3.55 -11.22
N SER A 612 -11.36 -3.33 -11.34
CA SER A 612 -11.90 -1.97 -11.37
C SER A 612 -12.17 -1.43 -9.97
N LYS A 613 -11.82 -0.18 -9.72
CA LYS A 613 -12.04 0.52 -8.44
C LYS A 613 -13.54 0.50 -8.03
N TYR A 614 -14.43 0.56 -8.98
CA TYR A 614 -15.89 0.56 -8.75
C TYR A 614 -16.47 -0.85 -8.56
N GLY A 615 -15.89 -1.88 -9.18
CA GLY A 615 -16.39 -3.26 -9.09
C GLY A 615 -16.29 -3.82 -7.68
N HIS A 616 -15.19 -3.52 -6.98
CA HIS A 616 -14.98 -3.94 -5.58
C HIS A 616 -15.99 -3.30 -4.62
N HIS A 617 -16.26 -2.00 -4.77
CA HIS A 617 -17.22 -1.29 -3.91
C HIS A 617 -18.65 -1.81 -4.10
N LYS A 618 -19.05 -1.96 -5.37
CA LYS A 618 -20.40 -2.45 -5.71
C LYS A 618 -20.65 -3.86 -5.16
N LEU A 619 -19.64 -4.74 -5.25
CA LEU A 619 -19.76 -6.11 -4.75
C LEU A 619 -19.97 -6.16 -3.23
N ILE A 620 -19.21 -5.31 -2.48
CA ILE A 620 -19.37 -5.19 -1.02
C ILE A 620 -20.77 -4.64 -0.68
N GLU A 621 -21.22 -3.62 -1.39
CA GLU A 621 -22.53 -3.01 -1.20
C GLU A 621 -23.66 -4.01 -1.50
N ASP A 622 -23.57 -4.74 -2.63
CA ASP A 622 -24.54 -5.79 -2.98
C ASP A 622 -24.59 -6.92 -1.94
N PHE A 623 -23.45 -7.27 -1.34
CA PHE A 623 -23.41 -8.27 -0.27
C PHE A 623 -23.98 -7.70 1.05
N GLN A 624 -23.65 -6.46 1.41
CA GLN A 624 -24.23 -5.81 2.60
C GLN A 624 -25.75 -5.65 2.52
N GLU A 625 -26.27 -5.36 1.34
CA GLU A 625 -27.72 -5.23 1.09
C GLU A 625 -28.43 -6.57 0.86
N GLN A 626 -27.78 -7.70 1.15
CA GLN A 626 -28.32 -9.05 1.02
C GLN A 626 -28.78 -9.43 -0.39
N ARG A 627 -28.23 -8.80 -1.44
CA ARG A 627 -28.47 -9.20 -2.84
C ARG A 627 -27.68 -10.45 -3.22
N ILE A 628 -26.71 -10.86 -2.40
CA ILE A 628 -25.85 -12.02 -2.58
C ILE A 628 -25.95 -12.89 -1.32
N ASP A 629 -26.16 -14.19 -1.51
CA ASP A 629 -26.26 -15.16 -0.41
C ASP A 629 -24.92 -15.74 -0.03
N VAL A 630 -24.09 -16.03 -1.03
CA VAL A 630 -22.78 -16.65 -0.86
C VAL A 630 -21.68 -15.82 -1.52
N LEU A 631 -20.72 -15.39 -0.73
CA LEU A 631 -19.53 -14.70 -1.21
C LEU A 631 -18.33 -15.64 -1.21
N ILE A 632 -17.83 -15.99 -2.41
CA ILE A 632 -16.64 -16.81 -2.58
C ILE A 632 -15.43 -15.90 -2.74
N GLY A 633 -14.37 -16.12 -1.94
CA GLY A 633 -13.19 -15.29 -2.14
C GLY A 633 -11.91 -15.77 -1.51
N THR A 634 -10.88 -14.94 -1.68
CA THR A 634 -9.53 -15.18 -1.19
C THR A 634 -9.22 -14.30 0.02
N GLN A 635 -7.96 -14.02 0.30
CA GLN A 635 -7.53 -13.17 1.41
C GLN A 635 -8.18 -11.76 1.45
N MET A 636 -8.80 -11.32 0.37
CA MET A 636 -9.51 -10.04 0.34
C MET A 636 -10.75 -10.02 1.25
N ILE A 637 -11.40 -11.16 1.45
CA ILE A 637 -12.60 -11.28 2.32
C ILE A 637 -12.21 -11.33 3.80
N SER A 638 -11.00 -11.80 4.12
CA SER A 638 -10.58 -11.99 5.51
C SER A 638 -10.28 -10.69 6.24
N LYS A 639 -10.14 -9.55 5.56
CA LYS A 639 -9.60 -8.32 6.14
C LYS A 639 -10.49 -7.10 5.88
N GLY A 640 -10.64 -6.26 6.91
CA GLY A 640 -11.21 -4.92 6.80
C GLY A 640 -12.69 -4.81 6.39
N LEU A 641 -13.41 -5.93 6.28
CA LEU A 641 -14.82 -5.96 5.94
C LEU A 641 -15.66 -6.40 7.14
N ASP A 642 -16.78 -5.75 7.33
CA ASP A 642 -17.73 -6.05 8.37
C ASP A 642 -19.10 -6.34 7.78
N PHE A 643 -19.63 -7.53 8.04
CA PHE A 643 -20.91 -7.99 7.51
C PHE A 643 -21.82 -8.50 8.63
N ASP A 644 -22.96 -7.88 8.79
CA ASP A 644 -23.90 -8.15 9.88
C ASP A 644 -24.70 -9.46 9.73
N HIS A 645 -24.86 -9.93 8.50
CA HIS A 645 -25.74 -11.05 8.17
C HIS A 645 -25.01 -12.37 7.89
N VAL A 646 -23.68 -12.38 8.03
CA VAL A 646 -22.88 -13.59 7.81
C VAL A 646 -22.99 -14.53 9.02
N GLN A 647 -23.61 -15.67 8.83
CA GLN A 647 -23.75 -16.71 9.84
C GLN A 647 -22.79 -17.87 9.63
N LEU A 648 -22.48 -18.23 8.37
CA LEU A 648 -21.57 -19.31 8.02
C LEU A 648 -20.31 -18.77 7.35
N VAL A 649 -19.16 -19.26 7.81
CA VAL A 649 -17.89 -19.09 7.11
C VAL A 649 -17.26 -20.45 6.87
N ALA A 650 -16.85 -20.77 5.65
CA ALA A 650 -16.21 -22.03 5.36
C ALA A 650 -14.83 -21.85 4.73
N VAL A 651 -13.83 -22.55 5.25
CA VAL A 651 -12.51 -22.71 4.66
C VAL A 651 -12.47 -24.01 3.86
N LEU A 652 -12.33 -23.89 2.53
CA LEU A 652 -12.46 -25.04 1.63
C LEU A 652 -11.28 -26.00 1.65
N SER A 653 -10.09 -25.56 2.09
CA SER A 653 -8.93 -26.43 2.34
C SER A 653 -7.92 -25.71 3.22
N ALA A 654 -7.60 -26.27 4.37
CA ALA A 654 -6.54 -25.78 5.26
C ALA A 654 -5.16 -26.34 4.90
N ASP A 655 -5.11 -27.49 4.25
CA ASP A 655 -3.88 -28.27 4.04
C ASP A 655 -2.79 -27.54 3.27
N SER A 656 -3.16 -26.72 2.27
CA SER A 656 -2.20 -25.96 1.49
C SER A 656 -1.43 -24.91 2.29
N MET A 657 -2.03 -24.40 3.38
CA MET A 657 -1.41 -23.46 4.29
C MET A 657 -0.51 -24.18 5.30
N LEU A 658 -1.03 -25.27 5.88
CA LEU A 658 -0.34 -26.05 6.89
C LEU A 658 0.92 -26.76 6.35
N ASN A 659 0.90 -27.19 5.08
CA ASN A 659 2.03 -27.89 4.45
C ASN A 659 2.97 -26.95 3.68
N TYR A 660 2.83 -25.63 3.82
CA TYR A 660 3.74 -24.72 3.13
C TYR A 660 5.17 -24.82 3.71
N PRO A 661 6.24 -24.90 2.87
CA PRO A 661 7.60 -25.11 3.35
C PRO A 661 8.24 -23.81 3.86
N ASP A 662 7.71 -23.28 4.96
CA ASP A 662 8.17 -22.08 5.64
C ASP A 662 8.01 -22.28 7.15
N PHE A 663 8.98 -21.85 7.96
CA PHE A 663 8.90 -21.97 9.42
C PHE A 663 7.73 -21.18 10.03
N ARG A 664 7.19 -20.20 9.32
CA ARG A 664 5.99 -19.42 9.72
C ARG A 664 4.66 -20.05 9.24
N ALA A 665 4.70 -21.23 8.64
CA ALA A 665 3.50 -21.82 8.04
C ALA A 665 2.38 -22.01 9.06
N TYR A 666 2.71 -22.49 10.26
CA TYR A 666 1.75 -22.72 11.33
C TYR A 666 1.22 -21.40 11.90
N GLU A 667 2.08 -20.42 12.14
CA GLU A 667 1.70 -19.08 12.56
C GLU A 667 0.71 -18.44 11.57
N ARG A 668 1.07 -18.43 10.28
CA ARG A 668 0.21 -17.86 9.24
C ARG A 668 -1.12 -18.62 9.10
N SER A 669 -1.09 -19.94 9.26
CA SER A 669 -2.31 -20.75 9.22
C SER A 669 -3.23 -20.44 10.38
N PHE A 670 -2.68 -20.40 11.61
CA PHE A 670 -3.44 -20.01 12.80
C PHE A 670 -4.06 -18.62 12.65
N GLN A 671 -3.27 -17.63 12.29
CA GLN A 671 -3.72 -16.24 12.10
C GLN A 671 -4.85 -16.14 11.07
N LEU A 672 -4.66 -16.75 9.90
CA LEU A 672 -5.63 -16.65 8.81
C LEU A 672 -6.93 -17.41 9.13
N LEU A 673 -6.82 -18.64 9.68
CA LEU A 673 -7.99 -19.43 10.06
C LEU A 673 -8.79 -18.73 11.16
N SER A 674 -8.12 -18.18 12.17
CA SER A 674 -8.77 -17.42 13.26
C SER A 674 -9.44 -16.15 12.75
N GLN A 675 -8.80 -15.41 11.85
CA GLN A 675 -9.38 -14.19 11.26
C GLN A 675 -10.60 -14.50 10.40
N VAL A 676 -10.52 -15.53 9.54
CA VAL A 676 -11.60 -15.93 8.65
C VAL A 676 -12.78 -16.45 9.46
N SER A 677 -12.53 -17.35 10.42
CA SER A 677 -13.57 -17.88 11.31
C SER A 677 -14.24 -16.77 12.12
N GLY A 678 -13.46 -15.78 12.59
CA GLY A 678 -13.97 -14.63 13.35
C GLY A 678 -14.93 -13.71 12.58
N ARG A 679 -15.15 -13.93 11.26
CA ARG A 679 -16.15 -13.20 10.46
C ARG A 679 -17.57 -13.74 10.65
N ALA A 680 -17.74 -14.95 11.14
CA ALA A 680 -19.05 -15.52 11.44
C ALA A 680 -19.60 -14.97 12.77
N GLY A 681 -20.90 -14.66 12.80
CA GLY A 681 -21.64 -14.32 14.03
C GLY A 681 -21.14 -13.08 14.75
N ARG A 682 -21.61 -11.90 14.36
CA ARG A 682 -21.24 -10.61 15.01
C ARG A 682 -22.36 -9.99 15.83
N ARG A 683 -23.56 -10.53 15.78
CA ARG A 683 -24.70 -10.13 16.58
C ARG A 683 -25.04 -11.22 17.63
N LYS A 684 -26.21 -11.19 18.20
CA LYS A 684 -26.64 -12.04 19.31
C LYS A 684 -26.62 -13.55 19.04
N GLU A 685 -26.58 -13.99 17.77
CA GLU A 685 -26.54 -15.40 17.40
C GLU A 685 -25.09 -15.84 17.15
N PRO A 686 -24.66 -17.01 17.68
CA PRO A 686 -23.33 -17.53 17.40
C PRO A 686 -23.19 -17.87 15.92
N GLY A 687 -22.09 -17.45 15.32
CA GLY A 687 -21.72 -17.84 13.97
C GLY A 687 -21.12 -19.24 13.94
N LEU A 688 -21.09 -19.83 12.76
CA LEU A 688 -20.48 -21.13 12.52
C LEU A 688 -19.34 -21.01 11.50
N ALA A 689 -18.20 -21.61 11.83
CA ALA A 689 -17.10 -21.74 10.90
C ALA A 689 -16.83 -23.23 10.61
N ILE A 690 -16.70 -23.59 9.34
CA ILE A 690 -16.35 -24.95 8.91
C ILE A 690 -14.98 -24.92 8.23
N ILE A 691 -14.05 -25.72 8.73
CA ILE A 691 -12.72 -25.88 8.16
C ILE A 691 -12.61 -27.29 7.56
N GLN A 692 -12.52 -27.38 6.24
CA GLN A 692 -12.30 -28.65 5.54
C GLN A 692 -10.81 -28.96 5.45
N THR A 693 -10.42 -30.20 5.78
CA THR A 693 -9.03 -30.65 5.77
C THR A 693 -8.91 -32.18 5.59
N TRP A 694 -7.77 -32.59 5.03
CA TRP A 694 -7.35 -33.99 4.96
C TRP A 694 -6.61 -34.48 6.24
N LYS A 695 -6.27 -33.52 7.13
CA LYS A 695 -5.54 -33.79 8.39
C LYS A 695 -6.28 -33.17 9.58
N PRO A 696 -7.44 -33.73 9.99
CA PRO A 696 -8.28 -33.17 11.05
C PRO A 696 -7.58 -33.10 12.41
N GLU A 697 -6.60 -34.01 12.65
CA GLU A 697 -5.86 -34.12 13.92
C GLU A 697 -4.67 -33.13 14.01
N HIS A 698 -4.50 -32.22 13.04
CA HIS A 698 -3.37 -31.29 13.04
C HIS A 698 -3.47 -30.31 14.23
N PRO A 699 -2.42 -30.14 15.08
CA PRO A 699 -2.50 -29.36 16.33
C PRO A 699 -2.97 -27.92 16.13
N VAL A 700 -2.55 -27.28 15.04
CA VAL A 700 -2.97 -25.92 14.71
C VAL A 700 -4.49 -25.80 14.62
N LEU A 701 -5.18 -26.83 14.09
CA LEU A 701 -6.64 -26.81 13.96
C LEU A 701 -7.34 -26.90 15.30
N GLU A 702 -6.76 -27.63 16.25
CA GLU A 702 -7.29 -27.74 17.61
C GLU A 702 -7.16 -26.40 18.35
N TRP A 703 -6.01 -25.73 18.26
CA TRP A 703 -5.86 -24.39 18.85
C TRP A 703 -6.79 -23.36 18.18
N VAL A 704 -6.98 -23.41 16.86
CA VAL A 704 -7.92 -22.55 16.15
C VAL A 704 -9.35 -22.81 16.62
N LYS A 705 -9.75 -24.10 16.74
CA LYS A 705 -11.08 -24.52 17.20
C LYS A 705 -11.39 -23.99 18.57
N ASN A 706 -10.41 -24.05 19.47
CA ASN A 706 -10.56 -23.62 20.87
C ASN A 706 -10.25 -22.14 21.08
N HIS A 707 -9.93 -21.38 20.03
CA HIS A 707 -9.47 -19.98 20.10
C HIS A 707 -8.26 -19.80 21.04
N ASP A 708 -7.43 -20.82 21.13
CA ASP A 708 -6.28 -20.90 22.05
C ASP A 708 -5.01 -20.36 21.38
N TYR A 709 -4.82 -19.04 21.48
CA TYR A 709 -3.59 -18.41 21.01
C TYR A 709 -2.40 -18.75 21.94
N ASP A 710 -2.64 -18.83 23.22
CA ASP A 710 -1.58 -19.05 24.22
C ASP A 710 -0.95 -20.44 24.03
N GLY A 711 -1.76 -21.51 23.89
CA GLY A 711 -1.27 -22.84 23.57
C GLY A 711 -0.57 -22.96 22.23
N PHE A 712 -1.08 -22.29 21.21
CA PHE A 712 -0.39 -22.17 19.92
C PHE A 712 1.00 -21.52 20.10
N TYR A 713 1.08 -20.39 20.81
CA TYR A 713 2.32 -19.64 21.00
C TYR A 713 3.36 -20.47 21.78
N GLU A 714 2.97 -21.15 22.85
CA GLU A 714 3.88 -21.98 23.65
C GLU A 714 4.55 -23.08 22.79
N ASN A 715 3.78 -23.74 21.94
CA ASN A 715 4.33 -24.72 21.03
C ASN A 715 5.25 -24.10 19.97
N GLU A 716 4.80 -23.03 19.33
CA GLU A 716 5.53 -22.39 18.24
C GLU A 716 6.84 -21.76 18.71
N ILE A 717 6.85 -21.12 19.89
CA ILE A 717 8.07 -20.49 20.43
C ILE A 717 9.12 -21.55 20.79
N GLY A 718 8.71 -22.69 21.32
CA GLY A 718 9.59 -23.81 21.61
C GLY A 718 10.27 -24.38 20.36
N GLU A 719 9.49 -24.57 19.28
CA GLU A 719 10.07 -25.02 17.99
C GLU A 719 11.03 -23.98 17.41
N ARG A 720 10.72 -22.68 17.51
CA ARG A 720 11.61 -21.62 17.03
C ARG A 720 12.91 -21.53 17.80
N GLU A 721 12.87 -21.74 19.11
CA GLU A 721 14.08 -21.81 19.94
C GLU A 721 14.94 -22.99 19.53
N LYS A 722 14.36 -24.18 19.44
CA LYS A 722 15.04 -25.44 19.08
C LYS A 722 15.73 -25.35 17.71
N PHE A 723 15.07 -24.78 16.72
CA PHE A 723 15.61 -24.66 15.37
C PHE A 723 16.32 -23.35 15.08
N GLY A 724 16.46 -22.46 16.04
CA GLY A 724 17.11 -21.17 15.90
C GLY A 724 16.43 -20.29 14.85
N TYR A 725 15.13 -20.01 15.05
CA TYR A 725 14.36 -19.06 14.24
C TYR A 725 14.04 -17.78 15.03
N PRO A 726 13.59 -16.69 14.37
CA PRO A 726 13.15 -15.49 15.07
C PRO A 726 12.03 -15.80 16.09
N PRO A 727 12.09 -15.22 17.32
CA PRO A 727 12.87 -14.09 17.76
C PRO A 727 14.29 -14.42 18.29
N PHE A 728 14.70 -15.66 18.39
CA PHE A 728 15.99 -16.09 18.97
C PHE A 728 17.17 -15.83 18.03
N THR A 729 16.91 -15.75 16.75
CA THR A 729 17.87 -15.39 15.70
C THR A 729 17.30 -14.32 14.80
N ARG A 730 18.18 -13.71 14.00
CA ARG A 730 17.84 -12.85 12.87
C ARG A 730 18.27 -13.52 11.58
N LEU A 731 17.49 -13.36 10.54
CA LEU A 731 17.73 -14.01 9.26
C LEU A 731 18.12 -12.97 8.22
N ILE A 732 19.12 -13.29 7.39
CA ILE A 732 19.40 -12.55 6.16
C ILE A 732 19.42 -13.56 5.02
N ASN A 733 18.58 -13.33 4.02
CA ASN A 733 18.56 -14.13 2.81
C ASN A 733 19.36 -13.45 1.70
N LEU A 734 20.35 -14.15 1.17
CA LEU A 734 21.14 -13.73 0.01
C LEU A 734 20.66 -14.53 -1.21
N SER A 735 19.90 -13.89 -2.10
CA SER A 735 19.41 -14.51 -3.32
C SER A 735 20.31 -14.14 -4.49
N LEU A 736 21.11 -15.10 -4.95
CA LEU A 736 21.92 -14.95 -6.15
C LEU A 736 21.08 -15.33 -7.37
N ARG A 737 21.12 -14.49 -8.42
CA ARG A 737 20.29 -14.66 -9.63
C ARG A 737 21.13 -14.60 -10.89
N HIS A 738 20.86 -15.50 -11.85
CA HIS A 738 21.55 -15.54 -13.14
C HIS A 738 20.65 -16.17 -14.24
N GLU A 739 20.93 -15.90 -15.50
CA GLU A 739 20.18 -16.45 -16.63
C GLU A 739 20.54 -17.94 -16.90
N SER A 740 21.78 -18.33 -16.64
CA SER A 740 22.27 -19.71 -16.76
C SER A 740 22.20 -20.41 -15.41
N ASN A 741 21.53 -21.58 -15.37
CA ASN A 741 21.43 -22.39 -14.16
C ASN A 741 22.78 -22.97 -13.72
N LEU A 742 23.57 -23.45 -14.68
CA LEU A 742 24.87 -24.05 -14.40
C LEU A 742 25.86 -23.04 -13.81
N GLU A 743 25.89 -21.82 -14.37
CA GLU A 743 26.72 -20.75 -13.83
C GLU A 743 26.25 -20.32 -12.45
N LEU A 744 24.93 -20.24 -12.24
CA LEU A 744 24.35 -19.92 -10.94
C LEU A 744 24.74 -20.95 -9.88
N ASP A 745 24.71 -22.24 -10.21
CA ASP A 745 25.09 -23.31 -9.27
C ASP A 745 26.55 -23.16 -8.82
N ASP A 746 27.48 -23.03 -9.75
CA ASP A 746 28.89 -22.85 -9.45
C ASP A 746 29.16 -21.58 -8.63
N ALA A 747 28.56 -20.46 -9.03
CA ALA A 747 28.75 -19.19 -8.33
C ALA A 747 28.13 -19.19 -6.93
N ALA A 748 26.95 -19.79 -6.76
CA ALA A 748 26.29 -19.87 -5.46
C ALA A 748 27.06 -20.78 -4.49
N ASP A 749 27.56 -21.91 -4.97
CA ASP A 749 28.38 -22.82 -4.17
C ASP A 749 29.71 -22.19 -3.76
N LYS A 750 30.37 -21.46 -4.66
CA LYS A 750 31.57 -20.69 -4.36
C LYS A 750 31.30 -19.61 -3.29
N LEU A 751 30.23 -18.83 -3.47
CA LEU A 751 29.82 -17.80 -2.50
C LEU A 751 29.47 -18.42 -1.14
N GLY A 752 28.71 -19.50 -1.12
CA GLY A 752 28.35 -20.20 0.11
C GLY A 752 29.57 -20.70 0.87
N ASN A 753 30.52 -21.34 0.16
CA ASN A 753 31.77 -21.84 0.73
C ASN A 753 32.68 -20.70 1.20
N TYR A 754 32.74 -19.59 0.46
CA TYR A 754 33.49 -18.40 0.85
C TYR A 754 32.96 -17.80 2.16
N LEU A 755 31.65 -17.63 2.26
CA LEU A 755 31.00 -17.09 3.48
C LEU A 755 31.13 -18.04 4.68
N ARG A 756 31.08 -19.37 4.48
CA ARG A 756 31.27 -20.34 5.58
C ARG A 756 32.64 -20.27 6.23
N ARG A 757 33.66 -19.81 5.50
CA ARG A 757 35.01 -19.61 6.10
C ARG A 757 34.97 -18.58 7.23
N THR A 758 34.14 -17.55 7.12
CA THR A 758 34.01 -16.48 8.11
C THR A 758 32.90 -16.72 9.11
N PHE A 759 31.74 -17.23 8.63
CA PHE A 759 30.52 -17.31 9.44
C PHE A 759 30.18 -18.73 9.92
N GLY A 760 30.90 -19.75 9.45
CA GLY A 760 30.74 -21.14 9.89
C GLY A 760 29.32 -21.68 9.64
N SER A 761 28.77 -22.33 10.66
CA SER A 761 27.44 -22.97 10.63
C SER A 761 26.27 -21.99 10.51
N ARG A 762 26.51 -20.69 10.61
CA ARG A 762 25.48 -19.65 10.40
C ARG A 762 25.02 -19.56 8.93
N ILE A 763 25.78 -20.14 7.99
CA ILE A 763 25.47 -20.15 6.57
C ILE A 763 24.77 -21.47 6.19
N LEU A 764 23.52 -21.37 5.77
CA LEU A 764 22.70 -22.46 5.28
C LEU A 764 22.48 -22.30 3.77
N GLY A 765 22.39 -23.41 3.05
CA GLY A 765 22.32 -23.42 1.60
C GLY A 765 23.71 -23.38 0.94
N PRO A 766 23.86 -23.04 -0.36
CA PRO A 766 22.82 -22.52 -1.23
C PRO A 766 21.74 -23.54 -1.61
N GLU A 767 20.49 -23.11 -1.66
CA GLU A 767 19.35 -23.94 -2.02
C GLU A 767 18.42 -23.23 -3.00
N TYR A 768 17.74 -24.00 -3.85
CA TYR A 768 16.70 -23.44 -4.69
C TYR A 768 15.45 -23.09 -3.89
N PRO A 769 14.88 -21.89 -4.05
CA PRO A 769 13.57 -21.59 -3.48
C PRO A 769 12.46 -22.37 -4.20
N PRO A 770 11.24 -22.46 -3.64
CA PRO A 770 10.10 -23.13 -4.27
C PRO A 770 9.80 -22.65 -5.71
N VAL A 771 10.11 -21.40 -6.02
CA VAL A 771 10.10 -20.86 -7.37
C VAL A 771 11.53 -20.55 -7.75
N SER A 772 12.16 -21.47 -8.48
CA SER A 772 13.58 -21.39 -8.81
C SER A 772 13.92 -20.43 -9.96
N ARG A 773 12.94 -20.02 -10.77
CA ARG A 773 13.14 -19.12 -11.92
C ARG A 773 12.05 -18.04 -11.99
N VAL A 774 12.45 -16.78 -12.07
CA VAL A 774 11.55 -15.62 -12.19
C VAL A 774 12.09 -14.65 -13.24
N ARG A 775 11.28 -14.27 -14.24
CA ARG A 775 11.64 -13.33 -15.32
C ARG A 775 12.95 -13.69 -16.01
N ASN A 776 13.09 -14.95 -16.44
CA ASN A 776 14.28 -15.54 -17.07
C ASN A 776 15.53 -15.64 -16.18
N LEU A 777 15.45 -15.31 -14.89
CA LEU A 777 16.55 -15.47 -13.96
C LEU A 777 16.30 -16.66 -13.05
N PHE A 778 17.22 -17.62 -13.05
CA PHE A 778 17.32 -18.64 -12.01
C PHE A 778 17.78 -17.99 -10.72
N GLN A 779 17.39 -18.54 -9.57
CA GLN A 779 17.76 -18.00 -8.27
C GLN A 779 18.10 -19.11 -7.28
N LYS A 780 19.17 -18.90 -6.51
CA LYS A 780 19.56 -19.70 -5.36
C LYS A 780 19.68 -18.84 -4.12
N ASN A 781 19.26 -19.35 -2.99
CA ASN A 781 19.25 -18.66 -1.73
C ASN A 781 20.32 -19.21 -0.78
N ILE A 782 21.04 -18.30 -0.12
CA ILE A 782 21.92 -18.58 1.01
C ILE A 782 21.30 -17.89 2.21
N LEU A 783 20.97 -18.64 3.25
CA LEU A 783 20.40 -18.09 4.47
C LEU A 783 21.46 -17.92 5.53
N VAL A 784 21.59 -16.71 6.07
CA VAL A 784 22.48 -16.38 7.18
C VAL A 784 21.66 -16.27 8.45
N LYS A 785 21.95 -17.11 9.46
CA LYS A 785 21.34 -17.07 10.79
C LYS A 785 22.26 -16.33 11.75
N ILE A 786 21.76 -15.32 12.44
CA ILE A 786 22.51 -14.48 13.38
C ILE A 786 21.83 -14.56 14.74
N GLU A 787 22.54 -15.01 15.75
CA GLU A 787 22.02 -15.08 17.11
C GLU A 787 21.58 -13.70 17.62
N ALA A 788 20.46 -13.62 18.30
CA ALA A 788 19.91 -12.34 18.80
C ALA A 788 20.88 -11.54 19.66
N LYS A 789 21.79 -12.22 20.38
CA LYS A 789 22.82 -11.62 21.22
C LYS A 789 24.00 -11.04 20.42
N ALA A 790 24.17 -11.41 19.14
CA ALA A 790 25.29 -10.91 18.33
C ALA A 790 25.06 -9.46 17.92
N SER A 791 26.14 -8.70 17.79
CA SER A 791 26.08 -7.33 17.26
C SER A 791 25.72 -7.35 15.78
N LEU A 792 24.47 -7.05 15.47
CA LEU A 792 23.93 -7.06 14.11
C LEU A 792 24.75 -6.14 13.19
N LYS A 793 25.15 -4.96 13.66
CA LYS A 793 25.96 -4.01 12.89
C LYS A 793 27.29 -4.65 12.48
N LYS A 794 28.06 -5.22 13.44
CA LYS A 794 29.33 -5.84 13.13
C LYS A 794 29.20 -7.02 12.15
N VAL A 795 28.16 -7.83 12.31
CA VAL A 795 27.92 -8.97 11.40
C VAL A 795 27.57 -8.49 9.99
N LYS A 796 26.73 -7.47 9.85
CA LYS A 796 26.36 -6.90 8.54
C LYS A 796 27.55 -6.21 7.87
N ASP A 797 28.36 -5.46 8.63
CA ASP A 797 29.56 -4.82 8.10
C ASP A 797 30.55 -5.88 7.58
N GLU A 798 30.75 -6.95 8.34
CA GLU A 798 31.61 -8.05 7.90
C GLU A 798 31.00 -8.82 6.70
N LEU A 799 29.70 -9.03 6.70
CA LEU A 799 29.01 -9.67 5.56
C LEU A 799 29.17 -8.84 4.29
N ASN A 800 28.95 -7.54 4.35
CA ASN A 800 29.17 -6.63 3.23
C ASN A 800 30.61 -6.65 2.73
N LYS A 801 31.57 -6.66 3.66
CA LYS A 801 33.00 -6.75 3.33
C LYS A 801 33.34 -8.07 2.63
N GLN A 802 32.83 -9.18 3.11
CA GLN A 802 33.07 -10.51 2.50
C GLN A 802 32.38 -10.62 1.14
N ILE A 803 31.16 -10.12 0.98
CA ILE A 803 30.49 -10.06 -0.31
C ILE A 803 31.27 -9.21 -1.31
N SER A 804 31.75 -8.02 -0.90
CA SER A 804 32.51 -7.13 -1.76
C SER A 804 33.84 -7.73 -2.19
N ARG A 805 34.53 -8.42 -1.28
CA ARG A 805 35.78 -9.15 -1.56
C ARG A 805 35.53 -10.29 -2.54
N PHE A 806 34.47 -11.09 -2.31
CA PHE A 806 34.10 -12.18 -3.20
C PHE A 806 33.90 -11.69 -4.62
N PHE A 807 33.09 -10.64 -4.85
CA PHE A 807 32.88 -10.12 -6.21
C PHE A 807 34.11 -9.41 -6.81
N SER A 808 35.08 -8.99 -6.00
CA SER A 808 36.36 -8.48 -6.49
C SER A 808 37.29 -9.61 -6.91
N GLU A 809 37.30 -10.73 -6.18
CA GLU A 809 38.13 -11.90 -6.49
C GLU A 809 37.54 -12.73 -7.64
N PHE A 810 36.21 -12.79 -7.71
CA PHE A 810 35.44 -13.50 -8.73
C PHE A 810 34.53 -12.50 -9.47
N PRO A 811 35.03 -11.82 -10.54
CA PRO A 811 34.25 -10.86 -11.30
C PRO A 811 33.18 -11.57 -12.13
N LEU A 812 32.05 -11.87 -11.53
CA LEU A 812 30.92 -12.56 -12.12
C LEU A 812 30.08 -11.58 -12.94
N LYS A 813 30.06 -11.72 -14.27
CA LYS A 813 29.22 -10.90 -15.16
C LYS A 813 27.79 -11.42 -15.22
N GLY A 814 26.80 -10.51 -15.21
CA GLY A 814 25.39 -10.87 -15.35
C GLY A 814 24.70 -11.32 -14.06
N TYR A 815 25.43 -11.50 -12.97
CA TYR A 815 24.85 -11.88 -11.68
C TYR A 815 24.20 -10.71 -10.96
N ARG A 816 23.10 -11.02 -10.27
CA ARG A 816 22.41 -10.08 -9.38
C ARG A 816 22.32 -10.69 -7.98
N LEU A 817 22.89 -10.02 -7.00
CA LEU A 817 22.71 -10.39 -5.61
C LEU A 817 21.61 -9.54 -5.00
N VAL A 818 20.62 -10.19 -4.41
CA VAL A 818 19.52 -9.56 -3.69
C VAL A 818 19.66 -9.92 -2.22
N ILE A 819 19.78 -8.90 -1.37
CA ILE A 819 19.87 -9.05 0.09
C ILE A 819 18.50 -8.76 0.69
N ASP A 820 17.98 -9.67 1.50
CA ASP A 820 16.73 -9.51 2.21
C ASP A 820 16.94 -9.79 3.71
N VAL A 821 16.89 -8.73 4.49
CA VAL A 821 17.01 -8.79 5.96
C VAL A 821 15.64 -9.02 6.56
N ASP A 822 15.55 -9.96 7.50
CA ASP A 822 14.29 -10.43 8.10
C ASP A 822 13.28 -10.86 7.02
N PRO A 823 13.64 -11.88 6.20
CA PRO A 823 12.77 -12.37 5.14
C PRO A 823 11.45 -12.87 5.71
N TYR A 824 10.37 -12.59 4.99
CA TYR A 824 9.01 -12.89 5.44
C TYR A 824 8.24 -13.82 4.47
N ASN A 825 8.95 -14.46 3.53
CA ASN A 825 8.32 -15.35 2.53
C ASN A 825 8.47 -16.80 2.91
#